data_8640662ce536516da12a56eb9d8f1b75
#
_entry.id   8640662ce536516da12a56eb9d8f1b75
#
_cell.length_a   1.000
_cell.length_b   1.000
_cell.length_c   1.000
_cell.angle_alpha   90.00
_cell.angle_beta   90.00
_cell.angle_gamma   90.00
#
_symmetry.space_group_name_H-M   'P 1'
#
loop_
_entity.id
_entity.type
_entity.pdbx_description
1 polymer ?
#
loop_
_entity_poly.entity_id
_entity_poly.type
_entity_poly.pdbx_seq_one_letter_code
_entity_poly.pdbx_strand_id
1 'polypeptide(L)'
;MKMLKQGISVILGVLLLSQTVISVFAQNGSSEQDQLPPIDLTNTVSEIDYWQFQQQNPGQNYLGKDIKIQASDYVSAIGSEVEKIDYKGKSQAVLWKNESGKLEWKVTVPETGYYRLGLEYFPLIEKENDIEIAVWVNGAIPFTQASSIILPRIWKNDGEVRKDVLGNEISPVQVQEGMWTTEWVKDTDGLSVEPLTFLLNKGENTISIEMVSGAVGLNQLLLGASKKTDTYAQISKQYQNYENYTGAPVFIEGESALYKTSKALRPMSDQSDPSVTPSDVYKQKINYIGAYNWKQAGEKLIWEVDVPEDGLYQINFKYRQSYLRNGSSIRKLKIDDKSFFAEMEEIKFYYGLRWQIQVLGDDQPQLVYLTKGPHKLSMEVSLGEIADVSRRLEKLVFEIGETYRKMVMITGSEPDANRDYRLFDQIPGLLDDLQSYQNQLCELADEIELLSESKGGSDAVVLRNLADVMNRMLRSKFRMHEYIKDYFTNYSSVSAWLYEMRNMPLDIDSIILSAPGQNLKEFTSNFWEKTVYSVQKFFLSFVTDYNTISLHDGKHESITLWLNWGRDQAQVLDAMVKDLFTPQSNVTVNIKLVNATLIQAILSGNAPDCSLMLSRGQPVNLAMRDALYDLSGFSDFKEVTKRFADGATVPYEYQGGIYGLPDTQQFYMMFCRDDVLERLNLKAPTTWDELIRCASVIMRYNMQIGIPYTQVTDMYQTETGIGSMNLFPALLYQYGSELYTEDKSATQLMSSEAVQAFDFWTSLYSKYKFPLEYDFYNRFRTGEMPIAIANYTEYARLMAAAPEIRGRWSIHQVPGVIKNGKLNNMVAGGGTASVILKESKHPQAAWEFIKWWTGEEAQYRYGSEIESLLGISARHPTSNLNAFAKQNWKKQDYEQLMKQWANVKEVPEVPGGYFTQRALNNAFWSTVKEYENPRDMLLKWGKTIDEEIARKREEYDIE
;
A
#
# COMPACT_ATOMS: atom_id res chain seq x y z
N MET A 1 -83.68 9.83 -19.48
CA MET A 1 -83.49 8.52 -18.81
C MET A 1 -82.90 7.41 -19.70
N LYS A 2 -83.05 7.37 -21.04
CA LYS A 2 -82.46 6.33 -21.90
C LYS A 2 -80.97 6.61 -22.19
N MET A 3 -80.55 7.83 -22.24
CA MET A 3 -79.08 8.14 -22.47
C MET A 3 -78.19 7.88 -21.21
N LEU A 4 -78.75 7.98 -20.03
CA LEU A 4 -78.08 7.72 -18.79
C LEU A 4 -77.84 6.19 -18.56
N LYS A 5 -78.77 5.35 -19.06
CA LYS A 5 -78.59 3.87 -19.00
C LYS A 5 -77.57 3.35 -20.00
N GLN A 6 -77.39 3.94 -21.17
CA GLN A 6 -76.35 3.57 -22.13
C GLN A 6 -74.95 4.01 -21.71
N GLY A 7 -74.80 5.16 -21.09
CA GLY A 7 -73.52 5.60 -20.51
C GLY A 7 -73.03 4.74 -19.37
N ILE A 8 -73.88 4.32 -18.49
CA ILE A 8 -73.60 3.41 -17.34
C ILE A 8 -73.22 2.00 -17.82
N SER A 9 -73.85 1.48 -18.88
CA SER A 9 -73.53 0.15 -19.44
C SER A 9 -72.20 0.17 -20.19
N VAL A 10 -71.77 1.26 -20.81
CA VAL A 10 -70.44 1.40 -21.45
C VAL A 10 -69.36 1.54 -20.42
N ILE A 11 -69.57 2.30 -19.33
CA ILE A 11 -68.62 2.45 -18.23
C ILE A 11 -68.43 1.14 -17.44
N LEU A 12 -69.51 0.36 -17.22
CA LEU A 12 -69.43 -0.96 -16.58
C LEU A 12 -68.78 -1.97 -17.53
N GLY A 13 -68.91 -1.88 -18.83
CA GLY A 13 -68.27 -2.74 -19.82
C GLY A 13 -66.76 -2.46 -19.92
N VAL A 14 -66.38 -1.19 -19.83
CA VAL A 14 -64.93 -0.80 -19.80
C VAL A 14 -64.25 -1.16 -18.47
N LEU A 15 -64.98 -1.02 -17.34
CA LEU A 15 -64.48 -1.49 -16.03
C LEU A 15 -64.37 -3.00 -15.93
N LEU A 16 -65.27 -3.79 -16.52
CA LEU A 16 -65.16 -5.24 -16.56
C LEU A 16 -64.10 -5.73 -17.56
N LEU A 17 -63.85 -5.03 -18.67
CA LEU A 17 -62.76 -5.31 -19.59
C LEU A 17 -61.40 -4.93 -18.96
N SER A 18 -61.33 -3.86 -18.17
CA SER A 18 -60.08 -3.50 -17.45
C SER A 18 -59.75 -4.47 -16.30
N GLN A 19 -60.80 -5.04 -15.63
CA GLN A 19 -60.55 -6.08 -14.61
C GLN A 19 -60.15 -7.45 -15.21
N THR A 20 -60.70 -7.82 -16.40
CA THR A 20 -60.27 -9.06 -17.08
C THR A 20 -58.89 -8.91 -17.74
N VAL A 21 -58.51 -7.73 -18.23
CA VAL A 21 -57.16 -7.49 -18.76
C VAL A 21 -56.15 -7.47 -17.60
N ILE A 22 -56.51 -6.88 -16.45
CA ILE A 22 -55.61 -6.90 -15.25
C ILE A 22 -55.52 -8.33 -14.68
N SER A 23 -56.57 -9.15 -14.72
CA SER A 23 -56.50 -10.56 -14.28
C SER A 23 -55.78 -11.48 -15.28
N VAL A 24 -55.80 -11.22 -16.58
CA VAL A 24 -55.03 -11.96 -17.57
C VAL A 24 -53.53 -11.57 -17.53
N PHE A 25 -53.18 -10.32 -17.22
CA PHE A 25 -51.80 -9.94 -16.93
C PHE A 25 -51.33 -10.41 -15.53
N ALA A 26 -52.24 -10.61 -14.59
CA ALA A 26 -51.90 -11.15 -13.27
C ALA A 26 -51.82 -12.69 -13.25
N GLN A 27 -52.41 -13.42 -14.23
CA GLN A 27 -52.33 -14.87 -14.31
C GLN A 27 -51.24 -15.39 -15.26
N ASN A 28 -50.67 -14.54 -16.16
CA ASN A 28 -49.50 -14.90 -16.93
C ASN A 28 -48.18 -14.34 -16.35
N GLY A 29 -48.23 -13.76 -15.19
CA GLY A 29 -47.08 -13.24 -14.42
C GLY A 29 -46.70 -14.08 -13.20
N SER A 30 -47.23 -15.29 -13.06
CA SER A 30 -46.62 -16.31 -12.18
C SER A 30 -45.63 -17.15 -12.99
N SER A 31 -44.66 -16.50 -13.63
CA SER A 31 -43.32 -17.06 -13.58
C SER A 31 -43.04 -17.24 -12.09
N GLU A 32 -42.59 -18.39 -11.69
CA GLU A 32 -41.89 -18.60 -10.46
C GLU A 32 -41.10 -17.30 -10.22
N GLN A 33 -41.53 -16.49 -9.26
CA GLN A 33 -40.63 -15.53 -8.66
C GLN A 33 -39.48 -16.41 -8.27
N ASP A 34 -38.37 -16.31 -9.00
CA ASP A 34 -37.05 -16.65 -8.49
C ASP A 34 -36.92 -15.91 -7.15
N GLN A 35 -37.47 -16.54 -6.11
CA GLN A 35 -37.06 -16.20 -4.76
C GLN A 35 -35.61 -16.58 -4.75
N LEU A 36 -34.75 -15.59 -4.85
CA LEU A 36 -33.36 -15.80 -4.51
C LEU A 36 -33.33 -16.62 -3.23
N PRO A 37 -32.57 -17.71 -3.20
CA PRO A 37 -32.44 -18.47 -1.98
C PRO A 37 -32.12 -17.44 -0.87
N PRO A 38 -32.78 -17.55 0.28
CA PRO A 38 -32.49 -16.62 1.37
C PRO A 38 -31.01 -16.68 1.60
N ILE A 39 -30.32 -15.53 1.53
CA ILE A 39 -28.91 -15.49 1.90
C ILE A 39 -28.86 -16.02 3.32
N ASP A 40 -28.01 -17.01 3.53
CA ASP A 40 -27.71 -17.47 4.87
C ASP A 40 -26.91 -16.36 5.59
N LEU A 41 -27.65 -15.51 6.28
CA LEU A 41 -27.08 -14.42 7.10
C LEU A 41 -26.34 -14.97 8.33
N THR A 42 -26.43 -16.27 8.59
CA THR A 42 -25.81 -16.93 9.75
C THR A 42 -24.41 -17.46 9.47
N ASN A 43 -24.08 -17.76 8.20
CA ASN A 43 -22.76 -18.30 7.85
C ASN A 43 -21.76 -17.18 7.54
N THR A 44 -20.87 -16.91 8.47
CA THR A 44 -19.57 -16.32 8.20
C THR A 44 -18.64 -17.41 7.72
N VAL A 45 -18.19 -17.37 6.46
CA VAL A 45 -17.08 -18.23 6.01
C VAL A 45 -15.83 -17.71 6.70
N SER A 46 -15.53 -18.27 7.86
CA SER A 46 -14.31 -18.00 8.59
C SER A 46 -13.26 -18.99 8.14
N GLU A 47 -12.25 -18.56 7.41
CA GLU A 47 -11.03 -19.33 7.26
C GLU A 47 -10.42 -19.54 8.65
N ILE A 48 -9.90 -20.74 8.91
CA ILE A 48 -9.33 -21.09 10.22
C ILE A 48 -8.00 -20.36 10.35
N ASP A 49 -7.90 -19.44 11.30
CA ASP A 49 -6.64 -18.79 11.67
C ASP A 49 -5.74 -19.75 12.52
N TYR A 50 -4.47 -19.35 12.71
CA TYR A 50 -3.48 -20.13 13.46
C TYR A 50 -3.94 -20.46 14.88
N TRP A 51 -4.54 -19.52 15.60
CA TRP A 51 -4.98 -19.72 16.99
C TRP A 51 -6.23 -20.58 17.08
N GLN A 52 -7.18 -20.42 16.16
CA GLN A 52 -8.36 -21.29 16.03
C GLN A 52 -7.93 -22.72 15.67
N PHE A 53 -6.94 -22.88 14.77
CA PHE A 53 -6.37 -24.17 14.44
C PHE A 53 -5.76 -24.86 15.67
N GLN A 54 -4.99 -24.15 16.50
CA GLN A 54 -4.44 -24.67 17.74
C GLN A 54 -5.52 -25.05 18.77
N GLN A 55 -6.57 -24.25 18.89
CA GLN A 55 -7.70 -24.55 19.79
C GLN A 55 -8.48 -25.80 19.35
N GLN A 56 -8.68 -25.97 18.04
CA GLN A 56 -9.39 -27.13 17.48
C GLN A 56 -8.54 -28.41 17.48
N ASN A 57 -7.22 -28.28 17.48
CA ASN A 57 -6.27 -29.38 17.45
C ASN A 57 -5.33 -29.35 18.66
N PRO A 58 -5.82 -29.59 19.88
CA PRO A 58 -4.97 -29.51 21.05
C PRO A 58 -3.81 -30.54 20.97
N GLY A 59 -2.59 -30.08 21.17
CA GLY A 59 -1.39 -30.88 21.09
C GLY A 59 -0.26 -30.32 21.97
N GLN A 60 0.79 -31.09 22.18
CA GLN A 60 1.97 -30.64 22.90
C GLN A 60 3.05 -30.18 21.93
N ASN A 61 3.85 -29.22 22.35
CA ASN A 61 5.01 -28.82 21.61
C ASN A 61 6.09 -29.89 21.63
N TYR A 62 6.69 -30.12 20.48
CA TYR A 62 7.90 -30.95 20.40
C TYR A 62 9.05 -30.29 21.18
N LEU A 63 9.72 -31.05 22.02
CA LEU A 63 10.83 -30.57 22.88
C LEU A 63 12.15 -31.27 22.59
N GLY A 64 12.20 -32.18 21.60
CA GLY A 64 13.38 -32.97 21.24
C GLY A 64 14.44 -32.17 20.48
N LYS A 65 15.35 -32.91 19.85
CA LYS A 65 16.41 -32.30 19.00
C LYS A 65 15.87 -31.92 17.64
N ASP A 66 16.44 -30.87 17.03
CA ASP A 66 16.08 -30.44 15.69
C ASP A 66 16.30 -31.56 14.65
N ILE A 67 15.32 -31.76 13.80
CA ILE A 67 15.36 -32.70 12.68
C ILE A 67 15.74 -31.90 11.43
N LYS A 68 16.83 -32.28 10.76
CA LYS A 68 17.37 -31.64 9.58
C LYS A 68 17.00 -32.42 8.33
N ILE A 69 16.46 -31.76 7.33
CA ILE A 69 16.04 -32.33 6.05
C ILE A 69 16.80 -31.56 4.95
N GLN A 70 17.54 -32.27 4.10
CA GLN A 70 18.21 -31.63 2.98
C GLN A 70 17.17 -31.13 1.96
N ALA A 71 17.33 -29.90 1.50
CA ALA A 71 16.40 -29.36 0.49
C ALA A 71 16.42 -30.17 -0.80
N SER A 72 17.57 -30.77 -1.15
CA SER A 72 17.72 -31.66 -2.32
C SER A 72 16.91 -32.95 -2.26
N ASP A 73 16.43 -33.37 -1.08
CA ASP A 73 15.68 -34.61 -0.87
C ASP A 73 14.17 -34.45 -1.18
N TYR A 74 13.78 -33.40 -1.91
CA TYR A 74 12.40 -33.24 -2.34
C TYR A 74 11.95 -34.44 -3.20
N VAL A 75 10.71 -34.89 -2.99
CA VAL A 75 10.11 -36.04 -3.70
C VAL A 75 9.25 -35.63 -4.90
N SER A 76 8.83 -34.39 -4.94
CA SER A 76 8.00 -33.83 -6.03
C SER A 76 8.34 -32.37 -6.26
N ALA A 77 8.32 -31.94 -7.56
CA ALA A 77 8.45 -30.57 -8.01
C ALA A 77 7.39 -30.32 -9.09
N ILE A 78 6.40 -29.50 -8.75
CA ILE A 78 5.26 -29.21 -9.64
C ILE A 78 5.31 -27.74 -10.05
N GLY A 79 5.46 -27.47 -11.35
CA GLY A 79 5.51 -26.10 -11.87
C GLY A 79 6.71 -25.29 -11.43
N SER A 80 7.73 -25.95 -10.85
CA SER A 80 8.94 -25.34 -10.30
C SER A 80 10.12 -25.55 -11.25
N GLU A 81 10.85 -24.46 -11.56
CA GLU A 81 12.14 -24.52 -12.26
C GLU A 81 13.25 -24.56 -11.20
N VAL A 82 13.70 -25.78 -10.87
CA VAL A 82 14.70 -26.00 -9.84
C VAL A 82 15.94 -26.69 -10.39
N GLU A 83 17.08 -26.29 -9.85
CA GLU A 83 18.38 -26.85 -10.17
C GLU A 83 19.11 -27.26 -8.90
N LYS A 84 19.67 -28.50 -8.85
CA LYS A 84 20.49 -28.98 -7.74
C LYS A 84 21.97 -28.75 -8.08
N ILE A 85 22.60 -27.81 -7.38
CA ILE A 85 24.00 -27.46 -7.63
C ILE A 85 24.73 -27.13 -6.32
N ASP A 86 26.05 -27.17 -6.35
CA ASP A 86 26.87 -26.59 -5.29
C ASP A 86 26.86 -25.06 -5.43
N TYR A 87 26.35 -24.36 -4.44
CA TYR A 87 26.15 -22.91 -4.51
C TYR A 87 26.64 -22.20 -3.25
N LYS A 88 27.53 -21.21 -3.43
CA LYS A 88 28.05 -20.36 -2.34
C LYS A 88 28.43 -21.11 -1.07
N GLY A 89 29.20 -22.21 -1.22
CA GLY A 89 29.73 -23.03 -0.11
C GLY A 89 28.78 -24.07 0.45
N LYS A 90 27.57 -24.24 -0.09
CA LYS A 90 26.66 -25.33 0.25
C LYS A 90 26.59 -26.32 -0.90
N SER A 91 26.73 -27.60 -0.59
CA SER A 91 26.65 -28.68 -1.58
C SER A 91 25.18 -29.06 -1.81
N GLN A 92 24.85 -29.36 -3.08
CA GLN A 92 23.52 -29.81 -3.47
C GLN A 92 22.38 -28.87 -3.05
N ALA A 93 22.62 -27.55 -3.04
CA ALA A 93 21.58 -26.56 -2.83
C ALA A 93 20.55 -26.61 -3.97
N VAL A 94 19.31 -26.36 -3.65
CA VAL A 94 18.21 -26.29 -4.62
C VAL A 94 17.99 -24.81 -4.99
N LEU A 95 18.40 -24.43 -6.18
CA LEU A 95 18.11 -23.09 -6.71
C LEU A 95 16.73 -23.10 -7.38
N TRP A 96 15.82 -22.32 -6.83
CA TRP A 96 14.45 -22.16 -7.30
C TRP A 96 14.33 -20.77 -7.93
N LYS A 97 14.36 -20.73 -9.29
CA LYS A 97 14.53 -19.50 -10.06
C LYS A 97 13.22 -18.86 -10.49
N ASN A 98 12.17 -19.62 -10.67
CA ASN A 98 10.87 -19.08 -11.06
C ASN A 98 9.98 -18.75 -9.85
N GLU A 99 9.13 -17.76 -10.01
CA GLU A 99 8.22 -17.25 -8.99
C GLU A 99 6.91 -18.06 -8.89
N SER A 100 7.01 -19.37 -9.02
CA SER A 100 5.85 -20.25 -8.98
C SER A 100 6.25 -21.68 -8.75
N GLY A 101 5.27 -22.51 -8.44
CA GLY A 101 5.43 -23.95 -8.29
C GLY A 101 5.53 -24.38 -6.83
N LYS A 102 5.65 -25.68 -6.64
CA LYS A 102 5.58 -26.34 -5.32
C LYS A 102 6.59 -27.44 -5.25
N LEU A 103 7.37 -27.46 -4.17
CA LEU A 103 8.29 -28.55 -3.80
C LEU A 103 7.71 -29.30 -2.59
N GLU A 104 7.85 -30.61 -2.59
CA GLU A 104 7.33 -31.48 -1.53
C GLU A 104 8.42 -32.40 -0.95
N TRP A 105 8.47 -32.49 0.37
CA TRP A 105 9.36 -33.39 1.12
C TRP A 105 8.55 -34.35 1.97
N LYS A 106 9.02 -35.60 2.05
CA LYS A 106 8.55 -36.59 3.01
C LYS A 106 9.43 -36.53 4.25
N VAL A 107 8.81 -36.33 5.40
CA VAL A 107 9.52 -36.17 6.66
C VAL A 107 8.98 -37.15 7.70
N THR A 108 9.88 -37.78 8.45
CA THR A 108 9.49 -38.70 9.52
C THR A 108 9.76 -38.05 10.86
N VAL A 109 8.73 -37.97 11.71
CA VAL A 109 8.83 -37.39 13.05
C VAL A 109 8.60 -38.44 14.14
N PRO A 110 9.31 -38.32 15.29
CA PRO A 110 9.30 -39.37 16.35
C PRO A 110 8.00 -39.41 17.17
N GLU A 111 7.29 -38.27 17.24
CA GLU A 111 6.07 -38.16 18.06
C GLU A 111 5.07 -37.18 17.40
N THR A 112 3.80 -37.32 17.73
CA THR A 112 2.76 -36.33 17.31
C THR A 112 2.88 -35.08 18.16
N GLY A 113 2.95 -33.89 17.53
CA GLY A 113 3.07 -32.63 18.22
C GLY A 113 3.25 -31.42 17.31
N TYR A 114 3.41 -30.26 17.92
CA TYR A 114 3.67 -29.02 17.23
C TYR A 114 5.18 -28.79 17.05
N TYR A 115 5.61 -28.65 15.81
CA TYR A 115 7.01 -28.43 15.41
C TYR A 115 7.17 -27.02 14.83
N ARG A 116 8.24 -26.31 15.19
CA ARG A 116 8.67 -25.10 14.45
C ARG A 116 9.26 -25.54 13.12
N LEU A 117 8.96 -24.80 12.04
CA LEU A 117 9.59 -24.98 10.74
C LEU A 117 10.63 -23.90 10.53
N GLY A 118 11.86 -24.26 10.24
CA GLY A 118 12.94 -23.34 9.87
C GLY A 118 13.43 -23.64 8.46
N LEU A 119 13.95 -22.61 7.79
CA LEU A 119 14.51 -22.70 6.45
C LEU A 119 15.91 -22.11 6.44
N GLU A 120 16.90 -22.88 5.95
CA GLU A 120 18.19 -22.32 5.56
C GLU A 120 18.15 -22.00 4.08
N TYR A 121 18.15 -20.71 3.77
CA TYR A 121 17.92 -20.21 2.40
C TYR A 121 18.91 -19.12 2.01
N PHE A 122 19.01 -18.88 0.70
CA PHE A 122 19.80 -17.82 0.08
C PHE A 122 18.90 -17.00 -0.83
N PRO A 123 18.67 -15.71 -0.55
CA PRO A 123 17.91 -14.82 -1.43
C PRO A 123 18.62 -14.62 -2.75
N LEU A 124 18.04 -15.05 -3.88
CA LEU A 124 18.59 -14.77 -5.20
C LEU A 124 18.38 -13.30 -5.59
N ILE A 125 19.41 -12.69 -6.22
CA ILE A 125 19.50 -11.23 -6.39
C ILE A 125 18.78 -10.74 -7.66
N GLU A 126 18.19 -11.61 -8.44
CA GLU A 126 17.57 -11.26 -9.74
C GLU A 126 16.42 -10.24 -9.63
N LYS A 127 15.70 -10.25 -8.50
CA LYS A 127 14.66 -9.27 -8.16
C LYS A 127 14.79 -8.86 -6.70
N GLU A 128 14.37 -7.64 -6.37
CA GLU A 128 14.41 -7.10 -5.00
C GLU A 128 13.07 -7.28 -4.25
N ASN A 129 12.04 -7.85 -4.91
CA ASN A 129 10.76 -8.12 -4.26
C ASN A 129 10.90 -9.14 -3.12
N ASP A 130 9.96 -9.09 -2.20
CA ASP A 130 9.92 -10.02 -1.07
C ASP A 130 9.84 -11.47 -1.55
N ILE A 131 10.49 -12.37 -0.81
CA ILE A 131 10.35 -13.81 -1.03
C ILE A 131 9.15 -14.25 -0.20
N GLU A 132 8.04 -14.55 -0.86
CA GLU A 132 6.80 -15.00 -0.22
C GLU A 132 6.56 -16.47 -0.56
N ILE A 133 6.30 -17.27 0.47
CA ILE A 133 6.02 -18.70 0.35
C ILE A 133 4.74 -19.08 1.07
N ALA A 134 4.11 -20.18 0.64
CA ALA A 134 3.07 -20.86 1.39
C ALA A 134 3.56 -22.24 1.87
N VAL A 135 3.16 -22.62 3.08
CA VAL A 135 3.51 -23.91 3.69
C VAL A 135 2.28 -24.81 3.73
N TRP A 136 2.44 -26.00 3.17
CA TRP A 136 1.44 -27.07 3.16
C TRP A 136 1.89 -28.21 4.04
N VAL A 137 0.96 -28.77 4.80
CA VAL A 137 1.18 -29.95 5.64
C VAL A 137 0.16 -31.03 5.24
N ASN A 138 0.66 -32.20 4.90
CA ASN A 138 -0.17 -33.36 4.50
C ASN A 138 -1.22 -32.99 3.41
N GLY A 139 -0.81 -32.16 2.43
CA GLY A 139 -1.61 -31.79 1.26
C GLY A 139 -2.59 -30.64 1.44
N ALA A 140 -2.60 -29.98 2.61
CA ALA A 140 -3.45 -28.80 2.88
C ALA A 140 -2.65 -27.64 3.52
N ILE A 141 -3.12 -26.40 3.30
CA ILE A 141 -2.67 -25.24 4.10
C ILE A 141 -3.40 -25.34 5.45
N PRO A 142 -2.69 -25.48 6.57
CA PRO A 142 -3.34 -25.78 7.85
C PRO A 142 -4.11 -24.60 8.46
N PHE A 143 -3.69 -23.38 8.19
CA PHE A 143 -4.28 -22.15 8.71
C PHE A 143 -3.88 -20.96 7.82
N THR A 144 -4.62 -19.87 7.87
CA THR A 144 -4.48 -18.72 6.97
C THR A 144 -3.06 -18.14 6.93
N GLN A 145 -2.38 -18.00 8.07
CA GLN A 145 -1.02 -17.45 8.15
C GLN A 145 0.03 -18.32 7.44
N ALA A 146 -0.25 -19.61 7.21
CA ALA A 146 0.64 -20.49 6.45
C ALA A 146 0.61 -20.24 4.93
N SER A 147 -0.36 -19.48 4.43
CA SER A 147 -0.50 -19.16 3.00
C SER A 147 0.39 -18.01 2.54
N SER A 148 0.92 -17.19 3.46
CA SER A 148 1.71 -16.00 3.15
C SER A 148 2.78 -15.78 4.21
N ILE A 149 3.98 -16.28 3.93
CA ILE A 149 5.14 -16.23 4.82
C ILE A 149 6.26 -15.52 4.09
N ILE A 150 6.77 -14.42 4.65
CA ILE A 150 7.87 -13.66 4.09
C ILE A 150 9.21 -14.16 4.63
N LEU A 151 10.13 -14.49 3.73
CA LEU A 151 11.53 -14.75 4.02
C LEU A 151 12.33 -13.47 3.79
N PRO A 152 12.91 -12.85 4.83
CA PRO A 152 13.57 -11.56 4.70
C PRO A 152 14.83 -11.62 3.82
N ARG A 153 15.08 -10.53 3.09
CA ARG A 153 16.34 -10.28 2.40
C ARG A 153 17.29 -9.55 3.33
N ILE A 154 18.61 -9.69 3.09
CA ILE A 154 19.62 -8.97 3.85
C ILE A 154 20.16 -7.81 3.03
N TRP A 155 20.20 -6.65 3.65
CA TRP A 155 20.67 -5.39 3.06
C TRP A 155 21.87 -4.85 3.83
N LYS A 156 22.75 -4.16 3.13
CA LYS A 156 23.89 -3.44 3.71
C LYS A 156 24.07 -2.08 3.04
N ASN A 157 24.84 -1.21 3.67
CA ASN A 157 25.26 0.05 3.05
C ASN A 157 26.15 -0.22 1.83
N ASP A 158 25.95 0.52 0.75
CA ASP A 158 26.80 0.49 -0.43
C ASP A 158 27.99 1.44 -0.24
N GLY A 159 29.12 0.88 0.16
CA GLY A 159 30.36 1.64 0.40
C GLY A 159 30.33 2.53 1.64
N GLU A 160 31.23 3.51 1.66
CA GLU A 160 31.39 4.49 2.74
C GLU A 160 30.40 5.66 2.59
N VAL A 161 30.14 6.36 3.71
CA VAL A 161 29.29 7.54 3.74
C VAL A 161 29.92 8.64 2.87
N ARG A 162 29.22 9.03 1.82
CA ARG A 162 29.65 10.09 0.90
C ARG A 162 29.25 11.47 1.42
N LYS A 163 29.94 12.50 0.93
CA LYS A 163 29.66 13.90 1.30
C LYS A 163 29.29 14.69 0.06
N ASP A 164 28.33 15.58 0.21
CA ASP A 164 28.01 16.57 -0.82
C ASP A 164 29.08 17.67 -0.88
N VAL A 165 28.93 18.60 -1.83
CA VAL A 165 29.87 19.73 -2.04
C VAL A 165 29.97 20.69 -0.85
N LEU A 166 29.00 20.70 0.05
CA LEU A 166 28.97 21.45 1.30
C LEU A 166 29.59 20.68 2.47
N GLY A 167 29.92 19.41 2.27
CA GLY A 167 30.44 18.50 3.26
C GLY A 167 29.36 17.90 4.16
N ASN A 168 28.08 17.94 3.75
CA ASN A 168 27.02 17.19 4.38
C ASN A 168 27.14 15.72 4.01
N GLU A 169 26.90 14.84 4.97
CA GLU A 169 26.88 13.41 4.75
C GLU A 169 25.57 12.97 4.12
N ILE A 170 25.66 12.11 3.10
CA ILE A 170 24.53 11.56 2.35
C ILE A 170 24.29 10.16 2.86
N SER A 171 23.01 9.83 3.16
CA SER A 171 22.62 8.48 3.58
C SER A 171 23.00 7.45 2.50
N PRO A 172 23.76 6.40 2.86
CA PRO A 172 24.22 5.42 1.89
C PRO A 172 23.06 4.64 1.29
N VAL A 173 23.21 4.30 0.03
CA VAL A 173 22.31 3.39 -0.68
C VAL A 173 22.32 2.03 -0.01
N GLN A 174 21.18 1.37 0.02
CA GLN A 174 21.07 0.02 0.53
C GLN A 174 21.15 -0.97 -0.63
N VAL A 175 22.11 -1.90 -0.56
CA VAL A 175 22.28 -2.98 -1.55
C VAL A 175 22.05 -4.33 -0.90
N GLN A 176 21.48 -5.26 -1.67
CA GLN A 176 21.23 -6.59 -1.17
C GLN A 176 22.53 -7.36 -0.96
N GLU A 177 22.69 -7.99 0.20
CA GLU A 177 23.75 -8.94 0.49
C GLU A 177 23.27 -10.37 0.27
N GLY A 178 23.90 -11.08 -0.66
CA GLY A 178 23.62 -12.50 -0.89
C GLY A 178 24.35 -13.37 0.12
N MET A 179 23.64 -13.88 1.12
CA MET A 179 24.22 -14.79 2.11
C MET A 179 23.23 -15.87 2.54
N TRP A 180 23.75 -17.03 2.96
CA TRP A 180 22.94 -18.07 3.57
C TRP A 180 22.43 -17.60 4.93
N THR A 181 21.11 -17.68 5.12
CA THR A 181 20.43 -17.26 6.34
C THR A 181 19.51 -18.37 6.81
N THR A 182 19.42 -18.58 8.12
CA THR A 182 18.48 -19.52 8.73
C THR A 182 17.43 -18.73 9.48
N GLU A 183 16.17 -18.85 9.07
CA GLU A 183 15.05 -18.21 9.77
C GLU A 183 13.96 -19.23 10.08
N TRP A 184 13.34 -19.07 11.25
CA TRP A 184 12.12 -19.77 11.62
C TRP A 184 10.92 -19.11 10.96
N VAL A 185 10.00 -19.92 10.45
CA VAL A 185 8.76 -19.42 9.85
C VAL A 185 7.96 -18.64 10.88
N LYS A 186 7.67 -17.37 10.58
CA LYS A 186 6.95 -16.44 11.44
C LYS A 186 5.65 -15.97 10.77
N ASP A 187 4.76 -15.47 11.57
CA ASP A 187 3.61 -14.73 11.09
C ASP A 187 4.08 -13.39 10.48
N THR A 188 3.71 -13.14 9.23
CA THR A 188 4.11 -11.95 8.47
C THR A 188 3.60 -10.65 9.11
N ASP A 189 2.43 -10.68 9.74
CA ASP A 189 1.84 -9.52 10.42
C ASP A 189 2.33 -9.34 11.86
N GLY A 190 3.16 -10.27 12.36
CA GLY A 190 3.74 -10.23 13.71
C GLY A 190 2.73 -10.44 14.84
N LEU A 191 1.51 -10.90 14.54
CA LEU A 191 0.48 -11.19 15.54
C LEU A 191 0.80 -12.42 16.37
N SER A 192 1.68 -13.33 15.85
CA SER A 192 2.35 -14.34 16.61
C SER A 192 3.77 -13.88 16.96
N VAL A 193 4.02 -13.57 18.22
CA VAL A 193 5.35 -13.14 18.71
C VAL A 193 6.37 -14.26 18.57
N GLU A 194 5.93 -15.51 18.75
CA GLU A 194 6.74 -16.72 18.55
C GLU A 194 6.61 -17.23 17.11
N PRO A 195 7.62 -17.97 16.60
CA PRO A 195 7.53 -18.64 15.32
C PRO A 195 6.29 -19.54 15.23
N LEU A 196 5.71 -19.63 14.04
CA LEU A 196 4.57 -20.50 13.77
C LEU A 196 4.96 -21.97 13.98
N THR A 197 4.03 -22.75 14.51
CA THR A 197 4.20 -24.18 14.72
C THR A 197 3.19 -24.97 13.90
N PHE A 198 3.62 -26.11 13.41
CA PHE A 198 2.85 -27.00 12.53
C PHE A 198 2.61 -28.33 13.22
N LEU A 199 1.37 -28.79 13.23
CA LEU A 199 1.01 -30.08 13.81
C LEU A 199 1.42 -31.21 12.87
N LEU A 200 2.33 -32.09 13.33
CA LEU A 200 2.77 -33.28 12.60
C LEU A 200 2.41 -34.53 13.38
N ASN A 201 1.99 -35.58 12.66
CA ASN A 201 1.65 -36.84 13.23
C ASN A 201 2.89 -37.76 13.35
N LYS A 202 3.00 -38.58 14.41
CA LYS A 202 4.07 -39.56 14.52
C LYS A 202 4.18 -40.41 13.26
N GLY A 203 5.40 -40.55 12.72
CA GLY A 203 5.67 -41.26 11.48
C GLY A 203 5.86 -40.34 10.28
N GLU A 204 5.51 -40.77 9.09
CA GLU A 204 5.69 -40.06 7.84
C GLU A 204 4.62 -38.93 7.68
N ASN A 205 5.07 -37.75 7.36
CA ASN A 205 4.26 -36.60 6.96
C ASN A 205 4.80 -36.02 5.64
N THR A 206 4.00 -35.22 4.95
CA THR A 206 4.45 -34.41 3.82
C THR A 206 4.46 -32.94 4.21
N ILE A 207 5.57 -32.24 3.92
CA ILE A 207 5.68 -30.79 4.00
C ILE A 207 5.94 -30.30 2.58
N SER A 208 5.12 -29.37 2.12
CA SER A 208 5.38 -28.73 0.84
C SER A 208 5.54 -27.22 1.02
N ILE A 209 6.42 -26.64 0.23
CA ILE A 209 6.59 -25.19 0.10
C ILE A 209 6.14 -24.82 -1.30
N GLU A 210 5.26 -23.84 -1.39
CA GLU A 210 4.81 -23.23 -2.63
C GLU A 210 5.38 -21.84 -2.75
N MET A 211 5.97 -21.50 -3.90
CA MET A 211 6.47 -20.16 -4.18
C MET A 211 5.32 -19.25 -4.60
N VAL A 212 5.10 -18.21 -3.84
CA VAL A 212 4.10 -17.17 -4.13
C VAL A 212 4.75 -16.00 -4.87
N SER A 213 5.97 -15.63 -4.46
CA SER A 213 6.74 -14.54 -5.09
C SER A 213 8.24 -14.69 -4.77
N GLY A 214 9.09 -14.15 -5.64
CA GLY A 214 10.54 -14.12 -5.47
C GLY A 214 11.24 -15.41 -5.95
N ALA A 215 12.56 -15.45 -5.73
CA ALA A 215 13.43 -16.57 -6.11
C ALA A 215 14.43 -16.85 -4.97
N VAL A 216 14.72 -18.14 -4.71
CA VAL A 216 15.47 -18.55 -3.52
C VAL A 216 16.34 -19.79 -3.78
N GLY A 217 17.51 -19.83 -3.17
CA GLY A 217 18.26 -21.05 -2.98
C GLY A 217 17.89 -21.70 -1.63
N LEU A 218 17.57 -22.97 -1.60
CA LEU A 218 17.27 -23.72 -0.37
C LEU A 218 18.38 -24.75 -0.09
N ASN A 219 18.85 -24.81 1.18
CA ASN A 219 19.81 -25.81 1.60
C ASN A 219 19.19 -26.85 2.53
N GLN A 220 18.51 -26.40 3.59
CA GLN A 220 17.91 -27.29 4.59
C GLN A 220 16.55 -26.80 5.06
N LEU A 221 15.66 -27.75 5.38
CA LEU A 221 14.49 -27.53 6.22
C LEU A 221 14.82 -28.05 7.63
N LEU A 222 14.34 -27.35 8.64
CA LEU A 222 14.56 -27.66 10.05
C LEU A 222 13.20 -27.85 10.75
N LEU A 223 13.01 -28.98 11.45
CA LEU A 223 11.87 -29.14 12.35
C LEU A 223 12.38 -29.06 13.77
N GLY A 224 12.05 -27.98 14.46
CA GLY A 224 12.64 -27.63 15.73
C GLY A 224 11.70 -27.70 16.93
N ALA A 225 12.30 -27.68 18.12
CA ALA A 225 11.58 -27.61 19.39
C ALA A 225 11.10 -26.18 19.70
N SER A 226 9.93 -26.06 20.32
CA SER A 226 9.41 -24.82 20.88
C SER A 226 9.69 -24.78 22.39
N LYS A 227 10.86 -24.27 22.76
CA LYS A 227 11.26 -24.09 24.17
C LYS A 227 11.07 -22.64 24.60
N LYS A 228 10.52 -22.39 25.77
CA LYS A 228 10.51 -21.06 26.39
C LYS A 228 11.90 -20.73 26.92
N THR A 229 12.32 -19.49 26.74
CA THR A 229 13.56 -18.95 27.30
C THR A 229 13.39 -18.76 28.79
N ASP A 230 14.44 -19.09 29.59
CA ASP A 230 14.47 -18.90 31.05
C ASP A 230 14.39 -17.40 31.38
N THR A 231 13.81 -17.04 32.54
CA THR A 231 13.78 -15.66 33.02
C THR A 231 15.15 -15.20 33.54
N TYR A 232 15.38 -13.87 33.56
CA TYR A 232 16.62 -13.31 34.14
C TYR A 232 16.86 -13.79 35.60
N ALA A 233 15.80 -13.90 36.40
CA ALA A 233 15.88 -14.40 37.78
C ALA A 233 16.40 -15.86 37.89
N GLN A 234 16.20 -16.66 36.85
CA GLN A 234 16.76 -18.01 36.76
C GLN A 234 18.23 -18.00 36.31
N ILE A 235 18.52 -17.22 35.25
CA ILE A 235 19.86 -17.12 34.67
C ILE A 235 20.85 -16.39 35.58
N SER A 236 20.42 -15.33 36.29
CA SER A 236 21.29 -14.55 37.19
C SER A 236 21.92 -15.38 38.31
N LYS A 237 21.28 -16.50 38.68
CA LYS A 237 21.87 -17.44 39.65
C LYS A 237 23.16 -18.10 39.13
N GLN A 238 23.27 -18.25 37.81
CA GLN A 238 24.48 -18.79 37.17
C GLN A 238 25.60 -17.76 37.10
N TYR A 239 25.24 -16.46 37.13
CA TYR A 239 26.16 -15.33 37.00
C TYR A 239 26.94 -15.03 38.29
N GLN A 240 26.61 -15.67 39.43
CA GLN A 240 27.27 -15.45 40.73
C GLN A 240 28.80 -15.69 40.68
N ASN A 241 29.29 -16.49 39.73
CA ASN A 241 30.69 -16.84 39.60
C ASN A 241 31.40 -16.09 38.45
N TYR A 242 30.73 -15.18 37.76
CA TYR A 242 31.32 -14.41 36.68
C TYR A 242 31.80 -13.04 37.17
N GLU A 243 32.90 -12.58 36.65
CA GLU A 243 33.45 -11.26 36.98
C GLU A 243 32.69 -10.14 36.23
N ASN A 244 32.53 -8.99 36.89
CA ASN A 244 31.97 -7.82 36.25
C ASN A 244 33.03 -7.18 35.33
N TYR A 245 32.58 -6.71 34.14
CA TYR A 245 33.39 -5.80 33.35
C TYR A 245 33.65 -4.51 34.13
N THR A 246 34.88 -3.97 34.07
CA THR A 246 35.31 -2.77 34.80
C THR A 246 35.95 -1.73 33.90
N GLY A 247 36.05 -1.99 32.60
CA GLY A 247 36.68 -1.08 31.61
C GLY A 247 35.83 0.13 31.19
N ALA A 248 36.29 0.83 30.19
CA ALA A 248 35.60 1.95 29.60
C ALA A 248 34.36 1.48 28.80
N PRO A 249 33.30 2.30 28.70
CA PRO A 249 32.14 1.97 27.90
C PRO A 249 32.51 1.71 26.43
N VAL A 250 31.90 0.68 25.83
CA VAL A 250 32.02 0.35 24.41
C VAL A 250 30.78 0.87 23.70
N PHE A 251 30.96 1.80 22.76
CA PHE A 251 29.88 2.39 21.98
C PHE A 251 29.70 1.65 20.67
N ILE A 252 28.46 1.36 20.33
CA ILE A 252 28.03 0.80 19.07
C ILE A 252 27.10 1.84 18.48
N GLU A 253 27.58 2.61 17.50
CA GLU A 253 26.78 3.67 16.87
C GLU A 253 25.61 3.07 16.09
N GLY A 254 24.43 3.65 16.22
CA GLY A 254 23.21 3.13 15.60
C GLY A 254 23.32 3.01 14.08
N GLU A 255 23.86 4.05 13.45
CA GLU A 255 24.07 4.13 12.00
C GLU A 255 25.11 3.12 11.48
N SER A 256 25.91 2.53 12.34
CA SER A 256 26.91 1.50 11.98
C SER A 256 26.33 0.12 11.77
N ALA A 257 24.99 -0.05 11.79
CA ALA A 257 24.34 -1.34 11.55
C ALA A 257 24.87 -2.00 10.26
N LEU A 258 25.48 -3.19 10.43
CA LEU A 258 26.15 -3.92 9.34
C LEU A 258 25.14 -4.50 8.36
N TYR A 259 24.10 -5.17 8.89
CA TYR A 259 23.05 -5.80 8.11
C TYR A 259 21.65 -5.38 8.58
N LYS A 260 20.70 -5.41 7.64
CA LYS A 260 19.32 -5.00 7.82
C LYS A 260 18.39 -5.92 7.04
N THR A 261 17.18 -6.10 7.50
CA THR A 261 16.19 -6.95 6.80
C THR A 261 15.26 -6.16 5.89
N SER A 262 15.38 -4.85 5.87
CA SER A 262 14.58 -3.98 4.99
C SER A 262 15.46 -2.89 4.38
N LYS A 263 15.21 -2.56 3.11
CA LYS A 263 15.87 -1.46 2.38
C LYS A 263 15.55 -0.09 2.98
N ALA A 264 14.40 0.01 3.66
CA ALA A 264 13.98 1.24 4.37
C ALA A 264 14.90 1.58 5.55
N LEU A 265 15.59 0.60 6.13
CA LEU A 265 16.43 0.74 7.32
C LEU A 265 17.79 1.35 6.97
N ARG A 266 17.77 2.61 6.58
CA ARG A 266 18.98 3.37 6.23
C ARG A 266 19.39 4.29 7.37
N PRO A 267 20.71 4.55 7.53
CA PRO A 267 21.21 5.56 8.46
C PRO A 267 20.68 6.94 8.13
N MET A 268 20.40 7.73 9.15
CA MET A 268 19.77 9.05 9.06
C MET A 268 20.54 10.11 9.86
N SER A 269 20.14 11.37 9.68
CA SER A 269 20.75 12.51 10.37
C SER A 269 19.75 13.21 11.29
N ASP A 270 20.13 13.41 12.55
CA ASP A 270 19.42 14.28 13.49
C ASP A 270 20.35 15.41 13.98
N GLN A 271 19.86 16.63 13.82
CA GLN A 271 20.52 17.84 14.33
C GLN A 271 19.66 18.51 15.40
N SER A 272 18.74 17.81 16.06
CA SER A 272 17.87 18.40 17.08
C SER A 272 18.54 18.50 18.45
N ASP A 273 19.50 17.64 18.75
CA ASP A 273 20.18 17.54 20.04
C ASP A 273 21.71 17.40 19.85
N PRO A 274 22.52 18.20 20.51
CA PRO A 274 23.98 18.15 20.39
C PRO A 274 24.60 16.88 20.99
N SER A 275 23.85 16.10 21.78
CA SER A 275 24.37 14.84 22.38
C SER A 275 24.38 13.68 21.41
N VAL A 276 23.68 13.77 20.28
CA VAL A 276 23.68 12.73 19.23
C VAL A 276 25.04 12.72 18.53
N THR A 277 25.65 11.58 18.37
CA THR A 277 27.04 11.47 17.85
C THR A 277 27.08 10.76 16.50
N PRO A 278 27.85 11.30 15.51
CA PRO A 278 28.55 12.60 15.51
C PRO A 278 27.61 13.80 15.35
N SER A 279 27.91 14.92 15.96
CA SER A 279 27.13 16.16 15.89
C SER A 279 27.89 17.31 15.25
N ASP A 280 27.21 18.07 14.39
CA ASP A 280 27.74 19.30 13.78
C ASP A 280 26.60 20.31 13.59
N VAL A 281 26.79 21.57 14.01
CA VAL A 281 25.77 22.61 13.90
C VAL A 281 25.54 23.03 12.45
N TYR A 282 26.62 23.02 11.63
CA TYR A 282 26.63 23.54 10.27
C TYR A 282 26.42 22.51 9.20
N LYS A 283 26.88 21.27 9.44
CA LYS A 283 26.87 20.19 8.47
C LYS A 283 25.94 19.05 8.93
N GLN A 284 25.23 18.51 8.00
CA GLN A 284 24.44 17.32 8.25
C GLN A 284 25.39 16.13 8.46
N LYS A 285 25.23 15.45 9.61
CA LYS A 285 25.95 14.22 9.94
C LYS A 285 24.97 13.07 10.06
N ILE A 286 25.35 11.91 9.54
CA ILE A 286 24.62 10.66 9.76
C ILE A 286 24.99 10.18 11.15
N ASN A 287 23.99 10.02 12.02
CA ASN A 287 24.24 9.81 13.44
C ASN A 287 23.13 9.04 14.16
N TYR A 288 22.20 8.43 13.45
CA TYR A 288 21.23 7.52 14.05
C TYR A 288 20.61 6.61 13.00
N ILE A 289 19.89 5.57 13.44
CA ILE A 289 19.09 4.68 12.58
C ILE A 289 17.72 4.46 13.19
N GLY A 290 16.71 4.23 12.33
CA GLY A 290 15.36 3.88 12.75
C GLY A 290 14.30 4.84 12.23
N ALA A 291 13.79 5.72 13.08
CA ALA A 291 12.66 6.60 12.80
C ALA A 291 11.39 5.82 12.43
N TYR A 292 10.54 6.46 11.65
CA TYR A 292 9.32 5.83 11.14
C TYR A 292 9.60 4.73 10.08
N ASN A 293 10.87 4.56 9.70
CA ASN A 293 11.30 3.52 8.76
C ASN A 293 11.52 2.15 9.44
N TRP A 294 11.65 2.11 10.77
CA TRP A 294 11.88 0.90 11.56
C TRP A 294 10.72 0.65 12.52
N LYS A 295 9.60 0.17 11.97
CA LYS A 295 8.33 0.08 12.69
C LYS A 295 7.55 -1.21 12.50
N GLN A 296 7.85 -1.98 11.43
CA GLN A 296 7.08 -3.18 11.11
C GLN A 296 7.63 -4.40 11.84
N ALA A 297 6.73 -5.24 12.36
CA ALA A 297 7.11 -6.47 13.04
C ALA A 297 8.02 -7.35 12.16
N GLY A 298 9.08 -7.90 12.75
CA GLY A 298 10.07 -8.72 12.05
C GLY A 298 11.23 -7.95 11.41
N GLU A 299 11.12 -6.61 11.25
CA GLU A 299 12.26 -5.80 10.79
C GLU A 299 13.40 -5.84 11.79
N LYS A 300 14.61 -6.14 11.30
CA LYS A 300 15.79 -6.42 12.13
C LYS A 300 16.98 -5.57 11.70
N LEU A 301 17.69 -5.04 12.68
CA LEU A 301 19.02 -4.42 12.55
C LEU A 301 20.06 -5.32 13.21
N ILE A 302 21.24 -5.43 12.59
CA ILE A 302 22.33 -6.27 13.07
C ILE A 302 23.60 -5.43 13.11
N TRP A 303 24.23 -5.35 14.29
CA TRP A 303 25.53 -4.72 14.53
C TRP A 303 26.57 -5.76 14.85
N GLU A 304 27.84 -5.42 14.62
CA GLU A 304 28.98 -6.18 15.09
C GLU A 304 29.74 -5.35 16.14
N VAL A 305 30.10 -5.98 17.23
CA VAL A 305 30.85 -5.34 18.31
C VAL A 305 32.03 -6.22 18.74
N ASP A 306 33.19 -5.64 18.93
CA ASP A 306 34.35 -6.32 19.49
C ASP A 306 34.40 -6.08 20.99
N VAL A 307 34.10 -7.12 21.77
CA VAL A 307 34.08 -7.08 23.24
C VAL A 307 35.50 -7.20 23.76
N PRO A 308 36.00 -6.24 24.58
CA PRO A 308 37.42 -6.16 24.96
C PRO A 308 37.87 -7.24 25.95
N GLU A 309 36.99 -7.72 26.85
CA GLU A 309 37.31 -8.66 27.92
C GLU A 309 36.09 -9.55 28.22
N ASP A 310 36.36 -10.75 28.75
CA ASP A 310 35.28 -11.59 29.30
C ASP A 310 34.68 -10.91 30.52
N GLY A 311 33.35 -10.92 30.67
CA GLY A 311 32.70 -10.32 31.84
C GLY A 311 31.20 -10.15 31.74
N LEU A 312 30.63 -9.68 32.86
CA LEU A 312 29.23 -9.27 32.94
C LEU A 312 29.09 -7.80 32.51
N TYR A 313 28.33 -7.55 31.48
CA TYR A 313 28.10 -6.23 30.92
C TYR A 313 26.67 -5.74 31.20
N GLN A 314 26.54 -4.45 31.47
CA GLN A 314 25.29 -3.70 31.43
C GLN A 314 25.08 -3.19 30.01
N ILE A 315 23.92 -3.49 29.42
CA ILE A 315 23.55 -2.97 28.09
C ILE A 315 22.65 -1.75 28.27
N ASN A 316 23.01 -0.67 27.60
CA ASN A 316 22.25 0.57 27.62
C ASN A 316 21.91 0.99 26.19
N PHE A 317 20.75 1.62 26.01
CA PHE A 317 20.26 2.11 24.73
C PHE A 317 20.08 3.62 24.80
N LYS A 318 20.77 4.36 23.94
CA LYS A 318 20.50 5.76 23.72
C LYS A 318 19.53 5.88 22.56
N TYR A 319 18.31 6.26 22.87
CA TYR A 319 17.17 6.21 21.97
C TYR A 319 16.26 7.43 22.08
N ARG A 320 15.39 7.58 21.09
CA ARG A 320 14.23 8.46 21.12
C ARG A 320 13.02 7.73 20.57
N GLN A 321 11.88 7.80 21.28
CA GLN A 321 10.60 7.32 20.82
C GLN A 321 9.60 8.47 20.93
N SER A 322 9.45 9.28 19.88
CA SER A 322 8.61 10.48 19.85
C SER A 322 7.30 10.32 19.07
N TYR A 323 6.99 9.08 18.68
CA TYR A 323 5.91 8.76 17.76
C TYR A 323 4.67 8.23 18.47
N LEU A 324 4.81 7.23 19.35
CA LEU A 324 3.70 6.60 20.08
C LEU A 324 3.47 7.31 21.40
N ARG A 325 2.67 8.35 21.36
CA ARG A 325 2.31 9.11 22.55
C ARG A 325 1.51 8.22 23.51
N ASN A 326 1.94 8.10 24.74
CA ASN A 326 1.38 7.21 25.77
C ASN A 326 1.52 5.71 25.47
N GLY A 327 2.55 5.32 24.68
CA GLY A 327 2.84 3.93 24.37
C GLY A 327 4.34 3.65 24.38
N SER A 328 4.70 2.41 24.13
CA SER A 328 6.08 1.97 24.00
C SER A 328 6.31 1.24 22.69
N SER A 329 7.51 1.39 22.13
CA SER A 329 7.97 0.56 21.01
C SER A 329 8.72 -0.64 21.57
N ILE A 330 8.45 -1.82 21.02
CA ILE A 330 8.97 -3.09 21.56
C ILE A 330 10.03 -3.67 20.64
N ARG A 331 11.12 -4.16 21.21
CA ARG A 331 12.23 -4.82 20.49
C ARG A 331 12.63 -6.13 21.15
N LYS A 332 12.95 -7.12 20.30
CA LYS A 332 13.68 -8.33 20.72
C LYS A 332 15.16 -8.11 20.54
N LEU A 333 15.96 -8.39 21.56
CA LEU A 333 17.42 -8.33 21.52
C LEU A 333 17.99 -9.75 21.47
N LYS A 334 18.88 -10.00 20.52
CA LYS A 334 19.68 -11.23 20.46
C LYS A 334 21.15 -10.90 20.32
N ILE A 335 21.97 -11.71 20.96
CA ILE A 335 23.42 -11.69 20.81
C ILE A 335 23.83 -13.07 20.31
N ASP A 336 24.56 -13.13 19.18
CA ASP A 336 24.92 -14.36 18.49
C ASP A 336 23.71 -15.29 18.24
N ASP A 337 22.62 -14.68 17.75
CA ASP A 337 21.31 -15.30 17.44
C ASP A 337 20.58 -15.91 18.66
N LYS A 338 20.96 -15.54 19.90
CA LYS A 338 20.33 -16.02 21.12
C LYS A 338 19.85 -14.91 22.02
N SER A 339 18.66 -15.06 22.59
CA SER A 339 18.23 -14.31 23.76
C SER A 339 18.65 -15.09 24.99
N PHE A 340 19.43 -14.52 25.89
CA PHE A 340 19.95 -15.22 27.08
C PHE A 340 18.86 -15.42 28.13
N PHE A 341 17.88 -14.55 28.19
CA PHE A 341 16.74 -14.63 29.10
C PHE A 341 15.50 -14.03 28.48
N ALA A 342 14.32 -14.34 29.00
CA ALA A 342 13.02 -14.04 28.42
C ALA A 342 12.79 -12.52 28.25
N GLU A 343 13.27 -11.70 29.19
CA GLU A 343 13.10 -10.25 29.17
C GLU A 343 13.84 -9.59 27.98
N MET A 344 14.79 -10.25 27.34
CA MET A 344 15.40 -9.78 26.09
C MET A 344 14.47 -9.94 24.87
N GLU A 345 13.44 -10.77 24.96
CA GLU A 345 12.44 -10.94 23.89
C GLU A 345 11.41 -9.80 23.86
N GLU A 346 11.34 -8.95 24.92
CA GLU A 346 10.37 -7.86 25.00
C GLU A 346 10.92 -6.65 25.77
N ILE A 347 11.76 -5.86 25.09
CA ILE A 347 12.31 -4.62 25.63
C ILE A 347 11.38 -3.48 25.22
N LYS A 348 10.81 -2.77 26.21
CA LYS A 348 9.89 -1.63 26.00
C LYS A 348 10.66 -0.31 25.99
N PHE A 349 10.49 0.48 24.95
CA PHE A 349 11.06 1.81 24.79
C PHE A 349 9.92 2.85 24.90
N TYR A 350 9.87 3.55 26.01
CA TYR A 350 8.78 4.45 26.34
C TYR A 350 8.85 5.79 25.60
N TYR A 351 7.69 6.44 25.45
CA TYR A 351 7.57 7.74 24.79
C TYR A 351 8.44 8.82 25.44
N GLY A 352 9.17 9.54 24.60
CA GLY A 352 9.99 10.69 25.00
C GLY A 352 10.37 11.54 23.79
N LEU A 353 10.13 12.85 23.87
CA LEU A 353 10.48 13.81 22.80
C LEU A 353 12.00 14.05 22.69
N ARG A 354 12.77 13.61 23.66
CA ARG A 354 14.21 13.85 23.75
C ARG A 354 14.97 12.54 23.68
N TRP A 355 16.21 12.62 23.26
CA TRP A 355 17.15 11.51 23.39
C TRP A 355 17.37 11.19 24.86
N GLN A 356 17.27 9.93 25.20
CA GLN A 356 17.38 9.41 26.56
C GLN A 356 18.14 8.08 26.59
N ILE A 357 18.67 7.72 27.74
CA ILE A 357 19.39 6.47 27.95
C ILE A 357 18.54 5.59 28.86
N GLN A 358 18.30 4.36 28.41
CA GLN A 358 17.61 3.31 29.15
C GLN A 358 18.55 2.12 29.34
N VAL A 359 18.51 1.51 30.51
CA VAL A 359 19.27 0.31 30.86
C VAL A 359 18.40 -0.92 30.56
N LEU A 360 18.98 -2.01 30.08
CA LEU A 360 18.27 -3.29 29.96
C LEU A 360 17.80 -3.74 31.36
N GLY A 361 16.46 -3.89 31.54
CA GLY A 361 15.82 -4.18 32.82
C GLY A 361 15.42 -2.95 33.64
N ASP A 362 15.50 -1.74 33.07
CA ASP A 362 15.07 -0.46 33.66
C ASP A 362 15.66 -0.22 35.06
N ASP A 363 14.82 -0.15 36.11
CA ASP A 363 15.22 0.10 37.50
C ASP A 363 16.03 -1.04 38.13
N GLN A 364 16.01 -2.24 37.53
CA GLN A 364 16.78 -3.42 37.97
C GLN A 364 17.65 -3.89 36.81
N PRO A 365 18.86 -3.32 36.63
CA PRO A 365 19.74 -3.67 35.52
C PRO A 365 19.97 -5.17 35.37
N GLN A 366 19.71 -5.68 34.18
CA GLN A 366 19.93 -7.06 33.81
C GLN A 366 21.26 -7.17 33.06
N LEU A 367 22.13 -8.00 33.57
CA LEU A 367 23.48 -8.15 33.07
C LEU A 367 23.55 -9.30 32.07
N VAL A 368 24.44 -9.18 31.08
CA VAL A 368 24.73 -10.21 30.10
C VAL A 368 26.21 -10.61 30.18
N TYR A 369 26.50 -11.88 30.24
CA TYR A 369 27.87 -12.37 30.15
C TYR A 369 28.30 -12.44 28.68
N LEU A 370 29.38 -11.72 28.35
CA LEU A 370 29.99 -11.72 27.02
C LEU A 370 31.44 -12.18 27.12
N THR A 371 31.89 -12.92 26.12
CA THR A 371 33.29 -13.33 25.98
C THR A 371 34.06 -12.28 25.17
N LYS A 372 35.36 -12.24 25.34
CA LYS A 372 36.22 -11.39 24.54
C LYS A 372 36.16 -11.74 23.04
N GLY A 373 36.07 -10.74 22.18
CA GLY A 373 36.07 -10.87 20.71
C GLY A 373 34.81 -10.39 20.03
N PRO A 374 34.65 -10.72 18.75
CA PRO A 374 33.53 -10.23 17.97
C PRO A 374 32.22 -10.93 18.33
N HIS A 375 31.17 -10.14 18.56
CA HIS A 375 29.80 -10.58 18.76
C HIS A 375 28.85 -9.88 17.81
N LYS A 376 27.77 -10.56 17.39
CA LYS A 376 26.69 -9.98 16.59
C LYS A 376 25.51 -9.65 17.47
N LEU A 377 25.15 -8.37 17.52
CA LEU A 377 24.02 -7.85 18.24
C LEU A 377 22.87 -7.61 17.26
N SER A 378 21.68 -8.12 17.50
CA SER A 378 20.52 -7.87 16.65
C SER A 378 19.34 -7.39 17.45
N MET A 379 18.64 -6.36 16.93
CA MET A 379 17.37 -5.89 17.45
C MET A 379 16.29 -6.04 16.39
N GLU A 380 15.18 -6.70 16.76
CA GLU A 380 14.05 -6.99 15.88
C GLU A 380 12.78 -6.33 16.44
N VAL A 381 11.97 -5.72 15.56
CA VAL A 381 10.66 -5.15 15.93
C VAL A 381 9.73 -6.27 16.36
N SER A 382 9.09 -6.10 17.51
CA SER A 382 8.06 -7.00 18.03
C SER A 382 6.83 -6.21 18.42
N LEU A 383 5.66 -6.84 18.32
CA LEU A 383 4.42 -6.27 18.86
C LEU A 383 4.25 -6.60 20.35
N GLY A 384 5.01 -7.59 20.89
CA GLY A 384 4.90 -7.98 22.29
C GLY A 384 3.47 -8.28 22.72
N GLU A 385 3.05 -7.74 23.86
CA GLU A 385 1.70 -7.89 24.40
C GLU A 385 0.61 -7.27 23.50
N ILE A 386 0.95 -6.27 22.66
CA ILE A 386 0.03 -5.66 21.71
C ILE A 386 -0.40 -6.65 20.59
N ALA A 387 0.39 -7.67 20.32
CA ALA A 387 0.08 -8.67 19.31
C ALA A 387 -1.27 -9.36 19.54
N ASP A 388 -1.54 -9.79 20.77
CA ASP A 388 -2.82 -10.45 21.11
C ASP A 388 -4.00 -9.48 21.04
N VAL A 389 -3.83 -8.27 21.54
CA VAL A 389 -4.85 -7.20 21.45
C VAL A 389 -5.16 -6.90 19.99
N SER A 390 -4.13 -6.72 19.15
CA SER A 390 -4.29 -6.46 17.71
C SER A 390 -5.00 -7.61 17.01
N ARG A 391 -4.65 -8.85 17.30
CA ARG A 391 -5.28 -10.05 16.74
C ARG A 391 -6.78 -10.14 17.10
N ARG A 392 -7.12 -9.98 18.38
CA ARG A 392 -8.53 -10.00 18.84
C ARG A 392 -9.32 -8.87 18.22
N LEU A 393 -8.71 -7.69 18.11
CA LEU A 393 -9.35 -6.54 17.49
C LEU A 393 -9.56 -6.72 15.99
N GLU A 394 -8.59 -7.29 15.26
CA GLU A 394 -8.74 -7.57 13.82
C GLU A 394 -9.93 -8.51 13.54
N LYS A 395 -10.02 -9.59 14.30
CA LYS A 395 -11.15 -10.51 14.22
C LYS A 395 -12.47 -9.80 14.54
N LEU A 396 -12.50 -9.01 15.62
CA LEU A 396 -13.67 -8.26 16.04
C LEU A 396 -14.09 -7.21 15.00
N VAL A 397 -13.14 -6.51 14.40
CA VAL A 397 -13.39 -5.54 13.32
C VAL A 397 -14.00 -6.23 12.09
N PHE A 398 -13.52 -7.40 11.74
CA PHE A 398 -14.12 -8.19 10.66
C PHE A 398 -15.57 -8.57 10.96
N GLU A 399 -15.86 -9.11 12.15
CA GLU A 399 -17.20 -9.50 12.57
C GLU A 399 -18.17 -8.30 12.65
N ILE A 400 -17.70 -7.16 13.17
CA ILE A 400 -18.43 -5.89 13.20
C ILE A 400 -18.76 -5.41 11.78
N GLY A 401 -17.81 -5.52 10.85
CA GLY A 401 -18.00 -5.18 9.43
C GLY A 401 -19.04 -6.08 8.76
N GLU A 402 -19.01 -7.40 9.05
CA GLU A 402 -20.03 -8.35 8.57
C GLU A 402 -21.42 -7.97 9.08
N THR A 403 -21.54 -7.63 10.36
CA THR A 403 -22.81 -7.23 10.96
C THR A 403 -23.31 -5.90 10.39
N TYR A 404 -22.43 -4.93 10.15
CA TYR A 404 -22.75 -3.71 9.40
C TYR A 404 -23.35 -4.03 8.03
N ARG A 405 -22.67 -4.89 7.24
CA ARG A 405 -23.15 -5.30 5.92
C ARG A 405 -24.53 -5.94 5.99
N LYS A 406 -24.78 -6.85 6.95
CA LYS A 406 -26.12 -7.45 7.15
C LYS A 406 -27.20 -6.40 7.41
N MET A 407 -26.90 -5.38 8.24
CA MET A 407 -27.82 -4.28 8.49
C MET A 407 -28.08 -3.45 7.24
N VAL A 408 -27.03 -3.07 6.51
CA VAL A 408 -27.15 -2.28 5.27
C VAL A 408 -27.89 -3.05 4.17
N MET A 409 -27.76 -4.37 4.08
CA MET A 409 -28.53 -5.19 3.14
C MET A 409 -30.06 -5.06 3.34
N ILE A 410 -30.50 -4.69 4.54
CA ILE A 410 -31.93 -4.48 4.86
C ILE A 410 -32.31 -3.00 4.73
N THR A 411 -31.49 -2.10 5.22
CA THR A 411 -31.82 -0.67 5.39
C THR A 411 -31.36 0.21 4.24
N GLY A 412 -30.31 -0.22 3.51
CA GLY A 412 -29.44 0.66 2.74
C GLY A 412 -28.48 1.44 3.64
N SER A 413 -27.51 2.10 3.03
CA SER A 413 -26.50 2.95 3.73
C SER A 413 -27.09 4.25 4.28
N GLU A 414 -28.21 4.69 3.72
CA GLU A 414 -28.98 5.87 4.16
C GLU A 414 -30.43 5.46 4.48
N PRO A 415 -30.68 4.94 5.69
CA PRO A 415 -32.02 4.48 6.07
C PRO A 415 -33.03 5.63 6.16
N ASP A 416 -34.28 5.36 5.78
CA ASP A 416 -35.39 6.28 6.06
C ASP A 416 -35.65 6.33 7.57
N ALA A 417 -35.47 7.50 8.16
CA ALA A 417 -35.66 7.74 9.59
C ALA A 417 -37.07 7.41 10.12
N ASN A 418 -38.09 7.44 9.24
CA ASN A 418 -39.49 7.21 9.61
C ASN A 418 -39.94 5.74 9.42
N ARG A 419 -39.06 4.88 8.88
CA ARG A 419 -39.39 3.47 8.62
C ARG A 419 -38.85 2.61 9.76
N ASP A 420 -39.75 1.78 10.34
CA ASP A 420 -39.32 0.72 11.27
C ASP A 420 -38.84 -0.51 10.47
N TYR A 421 -37.56 -0.77 10.48
CA TYR A 421 -36.92 -1.88 9.79
C TYR A 421 -36.90 -3.16 10.60
N ARG A 422 -37.12 -3.13 11.90
CA ARG A 422 -37.12 -4.29 12.82
C ARG A 422 -35.88 -5.18 12.61
N LEU A 423 -34.70 -4.58 12.57
CA LEU A 423 -33.45 -5.27 12.26
C LEU A 423 -33.21 -6.50 13.14
N PHE A 424 -33.54 -6.41 14.41
CA PHE A 424 -33.41 -7.50 15.40
C PHE A 424 -34.30 -8.71 15.12
N ASP A 425 -35.36 -8.57 14.31
CA ASP A 425 -36.19 -9.68 13.89
C ASP A 425 -35.69 -10.32 12.58
N GLN A 426 -35.04 -9.54 11.73
CA GLN A 426 -34.57 -9.96 10.41
C GLN A 426 -33.14 -10.54 10.43
N ILE A 427 -32.32 -10.11 11.38
CA ILE A 427 -30.94 -10.59 11.55
C ILE A 427 -30.88 -11.46 12.80
N PRO A 428 -30.82 -12.80 12.65
CA PRO A 428 -30.72 -13.70 13.80
C PRO A 428 -29.47 -13.38 14.66
N GLY A 429 -29.68 -13.26 15.97
CA GLY A 429 -28.60 -13.02 16.93
C GLY A 429 -28.10 -11.59 17.01
N LEU A 430 -28.63 -10.63 16.23
CA LEU A 430 -28.10 -9.25 16.16
C LEU A 430 -27.91 -8.57 17.53
N LEU A 431 -28.87 -8.73 18.44
CA LEU A 431 -28.79 -8.09 19.77
C LEU A 431 -27.67 -8.70 20.62
N ASP A 432 -27.52 -10.02 20.55
CA ASP A 432 -26.46 -10.75 21.27
C ASP A 432 -25.08 -10.41 20.69
N ASP A 433 -24.96 -10.32 19.35
CA ASP A 433 -23.74 -9.92 18.66
C ASP A 433 -23.32 -8.50 19.06
N LEU A 434 -24.24 -7.52 18.97
CA LEU A 434 -23.96 -6.13 19.36
C LEU A 434 -23.57 -6.01 20.84
N GLN A 435 -24.20 -6.78 21.73
CA GLN A 435 -23.84 -6.79 23.16
C GLN A 435 -22.45 -7.40 23.37
N SER A 436 -22.16 -8.50 22.66
CA SER A 436 -20.84 -9.15 22.70
C SER A 436 -19.75 -8.22 22.19
N TYR A 437 -19.95 -7.56 21.04
CA TYR A 437 -18.98 -6.61 20.47
C TYR A 437 -18.76 -5.41 21.40
N GLN A 438 -19.82 -4.84 21.96
CA GLN A 438 -19.73 -3.74 22.91
C GLN A 438 -18.87 -4.11 24.13
N ASN A 439 -19.08 -5.31 24.69
CA ASN A 439 -18.30 -5.81 25.82
C ASN A 439 -16.83 -5.99 25.45
N GLN A 440 -16.55 -6.68 24.31
CA GLN A 440 -15.20 -6.92 23.84
C GLN A 440 -14.44 -5.64 23.53
N LEU A 441 -15.09 -4.63 22.90
CA LEU A 441 -14.48 -3.32 22.65
C LEU A 441 -14.12 -2.60 23.96
N CYS A 442 -14.97 -2.68 24.98
CA CYS A 442 -14.67 -2.11 26.29
C CYS A 442 -13.51 -2.84 26.99
N GLU A 443 -13.50 -4.17 26.97
CA GLU A 443 -12.40 -4.97 27.51
C GLU A 443 -11.06 -4.66 26.83
N LEU A 444 -11.04 -4.59 25.49
CA LEU A 444 -9.84 -4.22 24.72
C LEU A 444 -9.40 -2.78 25.03
N ALA A 445 -10.35 -1.85 25.21
CA ALA A 445 -10.02 -0.48 25.58
C ALA A 445 -9.39 -0.40 26.98
N ASP A 446 -9.89 -1.16 27.95
CA ASP A 446 -9.34 -1.23 29.31
C ASP A 446 -7.94 -1.87 29.30
N GLU A 447 -7.73 -2.90 28.49
CA GLU A 447 -6.43 -3.56 28.33
C GLU A 447 -5.39 -2.63 27.69
N ILE A 448 -5.77 -1.88 26.65
CA ILE A 448 -4.90 -0.87 26.02
C ILE A 448 -4.51 0.23 27.03
N GLU A 449 -5.44 0.71 27.86
CA GLU A 449 -5.12 1.67 28.92
C GLU A 449 -4.16 1.11 29.95
N LEU A 450 -4.25 -0.18 30.26
CA LEU A 450 -3.32 -0.84 31.17
C LEU A 450 -1.92 -0.96 30.54
N LEU A 451 -1.84 -1.41 29.28
CA LEU A 451 -0.58 -1.59 28.56
C LEU A 451 0.15 -0.27 28.29
N SER A 452 -0.62 0.81 28.07
CA SER A 452 -0.07 2.17 27.84
C SER A 452 0.17 2.97 29.11
N GLU A 453 -0.18 2.45 30.28
CA GLU A 453 -0.15 3.15 31.58
C GLU A 453 -0.89 4.51 31.55
N SER A 454 -1.85 4.67 30.62
CA SER A 454 -2.53 5.94 30.35
C SER A 454 -4.05 5.78 30.39
N LYS A 455 -4.72 6.41 31.36
CA LYS A 455 -6.19 6.44 31.41
C LYS A 455 -6.75 7.51 30.47
N GLY A 456 -7.74 7.14 29.65
CA GLY A 456 -8.41 8.05 28.73
C GLY A 456 -7.56 8.47 27.54
N GLY A 457 -6.59 7.64 27.14
CA GLY A 457 -5.79 7.84 25.93
C GLY A 457 -6.66 7.85 24.66
N SER A 458 -6.19 8.54 23.61
CA SER A 458 -6.90 8.64 22.32
C SER A 458 -7.29 7.26 21.76
N ASP A 459 -6.45 6.27 21.99
CA ASP A 459 -6.56 4.91 21.45
C ASP A 459 -7.74 4.14 22.07
N ALA A 460 -7.88 4.15 23.38
CA ALA A 460 -9.00 3.56 24.07
C ALA A 460 -10.33 4.28 23.76
N VAL A 461 -10.29 5.61 23.54
CA VAL A 461 -11.47 6.41 23.20
C VAL A 461 -12.08 6.00 21.86
N VAL A 462 -11.24 5.65 20.86
CA VAL A 462 -11.75 5.20 19.54
C VAL A 462 -12.60 3.93 19.69
N LEU A 463 -12.17 2.96 20.50
CA LEU A 463 -12.91 1.73 20.76
C LEU A 463 -14.20 2.02 21.55
N ARG A 464 -14.12 2.85 22.61
CA ARG A 464 -15.26 3.21 23.43
C ARG A 464 -16.34 3.97 22.66
N ASN A 465 -15.96 4.80 21.69
CA ASN A 465 -16.93 5.51 20.84
C ASN A 465 -17.78 4.52 20.03
N LEU A 466 -17.16 3.50 19.42
CA LEU A 466 -17.90 2.46 18.71
C LEU A 466 -18.79 1.64 19.66
N ALA A 467 -18.26 1.27 20.83
CA ALA A 467 -19.02 0.58 21.88
C ALA A 467 -20.24 1.39 22.35
N ASP A 468 -20.13 2.73 22.48
CA ASP A 468 -21.24 3.61 22.85
C ASP A 468 -22.34 3.65 21.76
N VAL A 469 -21.95 3.66 20.48
CA VAL A 469 -22.93 3.56 19.37
C VAL A 469 -23.73 2.27 19.49
N MET A 470 -23.04 1.12 19.71
CA MET A 470 -23.73 -0.17 19.90
C MET A 470 -24.65 -0.16 21.12
N ASN A 471 -24.21 0.44 22.22
CA ASN A 471 -25.06 0.60 23.43
C ASN A 471 -26.32 1.47 23.15
N ARG A 472 -26.19 2.54 22.36
CA ARG A 472 -27.35 3.35 21.93
C ARG A 472 -28.31 2.53 21.05
N MET A 473 -27.77 1.70 20.11
CA MET A 473 -28.59 0.81 19.30
C MET A 473 -29.34 -0.21 20.16
N LEU A 474 -28.68 -0.85 21.12
CA LEU A 474 -29.28 -1.82 22.04
C LEU A 474 -30.42 -1.20 22.91
N ARG A 475 -30.22 0.02 23.42
CA ARG A 475 -31.24 0.75 24.18
C ARG A 475 -32.44 1.17 23.33
N SER A 476 -32.24 1.39 22.05
CA SER A 476 -33.24 1.91 21.12
C SER A 476 -33.51 0.91 19.97
N LYS A 477 -33.77 -0.36 20.30
CA LYS A 477 -33.82 -1.47 19.32
C LYS A 477 -34.79 -1.25 18.14
N PHE A 478 -35.83 -0.47 18.27
CA PHE A 478 -36.76 -0.13 17.18
C PHE A 478 -36.27 1.04 16.31
N ARG A 479 -35.23 1.74 16.74
CA ARG A 479 -34.59 2.88 16.05
C ARG A 479 -33.12 2.66 15.74
N MET A 480 -32.70 1.39 15.67
CA MET A 480 -31.29 1.04 15.40
C MET A 480 -30.80 1.63 14.08
N HIS A 481 -31.69 1.72 13.09
CA HIS A 481 -31.37 2.27 11.76
C HIS A 481 -30.89 3.72 11.79
N GLU A 482 -31.28 4.52 12.78
CA GLU A 482 -30.85 5.91 12.94
C GLU A 482 -29.35 6.01 13.28
N TYR A 483 -28.77 4.97 13.85
CA TYR A 483 -27.37 4.91 14.25
C TYR A 483 -26.44 4.24 13.23
N ILE A 484 -26.93 3.79 12.08
CA ILE A 484 -26.12 3.07 11.07
C ILE A 484 -24.96 3.93 10.56
N LYS A 485 -25.17 5.21 10.34
CA LYS A 485 -24.13 6.16 9.93
C LYS A 485 -23.07 6.35 11.03
N ASP A 486 -23.50 6.49 12.27
CA ASP A 486 -22.58 6.61 13.40
C ASP A 486 -21.78 5.31 13.59
N TYR A 487 -22.43 4.17 13.43
CA TYR A 487 -21.78 2.86 13.46
C TYR A 487 -20.68 2.77 12.39
N PHE A 488 -21.00 3.09 11.15
CA PHE A 488 -20.03 3.10 10.04
C PHE A 488 -18.86 4.04 10.30
N THR A 489 -19.12 5.27 10.74
CA THR A 489 -18.07 6.26 10.99
C THR A 489 -17.11 5.79 12.08
N ASN A 490 -17.63 5.27 13.19
CA ASN A 490 -16.79 4.80 14.29
C ASN A 490 -16.10 3.46 13.96
N TYR A 491 -16.77 2.56 13.24
CA TYR A 491 -16.15 1.35 12.69
C TYR A 491 -14.96 1.69 11.79
N SER A 492 -15.11 2.64 10.86
CA SER A 492 -14.04 3.08 9.98
C SER A 492 -12.85 3.67 10.76
N SER A 493 -13.14 4.40 11.85
CA SER A 493 -12.10 4.96 12.73
C SER A 493 -11.32 3.86 13.46
N VAL A 494 -12.02 2.85 14.02
CA VAL A 494 -11.38 1.68 14.67
C VAL A 494 -10.53 0.91 13.66
N SER A 495 -11.04 0.72 12.46
CA SER A 495 -10.34 0.01 11.39
C SER A 495 -9.06 0.73 10.94
N ALA A 496 -9.08 2.06 10.82
CA ALA A 496 -7.90 2.86 10.50
C ALA A 496 -6.87 2.79 11.65
N TRP A 497 -7.34 2.90 12.88
CA TRP A 497 -6.47 2.84 14.05
C TRP A 497 -5.84 1.45 14.23
N LEU A 498 -6.53 0.34 13.90
CA LEU A 498 -5.97 -1.02 13.90
C LEU A 498 -4.68 -1.14 13.09
N TYR A 499 -4.61 -0.47 11.95
CA TYR A 499 -3.39 -0.45 11.13
C TYR A 499 -2.26 0.33 11.82
N GLU A 500 -2.58 1.50 12.40
CA GLU A 500 -1.57 2.35 13.05
C GLU A 500 -1.01 1.76 14.34
N MET A 501 -1.81 1.02 15.12
CA MET A 501 -1.37 0.45 16.39
C MET A 501 -0.28 -0.62 16.24
N ARG A 502 -0.09 -1.19 15.06
CA ARG A 502 0.96 -2.17 14.75
C ARG A 502 2.32 -1.55 14.45
N ASN A 503 2.37 -0.24 14.26
CA ASN A 503 3.61 0.46 14.00
C ASN A 503 4.38 0.68 15.32
N MET A 504 5.64 0.25 15.36
CA MET A 504 6.53 0.33 16.53
C MET A 504 7.80 1.14 16.23
N PRO A 505 7.70 2.43 15.82
CA PRO A 505 8.84 3.22 15.41
C PRO A 505 9.78 3.55 16.58
N LEU A 506 11.10 3.54 16.32
CA LEU A 506 12.13 3.80 17.31
C LEU A 506 13.38 4.37 16.64
N ASP A 507 13.97 5.42 17.25
CA ASP A 507 15.27 5.97 16.89
C ASP A 507 16.34 5.43 17.82
N ILE A 508 17.47 4.93 17.28
CA ILE A 508 18.66 4.51 18.03
C ILE A 508 19.84 5.35 17.59
N ASP A 509 20.43 6.09 18.54
CA ASP A 509 21.72 6.78 18.38
C ASP A 509 22.87 5.81 18.66
N SER A 510 22.84 5.14 19.85
CA SER A 510 23.87 4.16 20.17
C SER A 510 23.41 3.08 21.16
N ILE A 511 24.07 1.93 21.09
CA ILE A 511 23.98 0.86 22.08
C ILE A 511 25.30 0.85 22.84
N ILE A 512 25.24 0.87 24.19
CA ILE A 512 26.44 1.07 25.02
C ILE A 512 26.61 -0.14 25.94
N LEU A 513 27.74 -0.86 25.80
CA LEU A 513 28.15 -1.88 26.74
C LEU A 513 29.01 -1.25 27.82
N SER A 514 28.58 -1.32 29.09
CA SER A 514 29.27 -0.65 30.19
C SER A 514 29.49 -1.56 31.40
N ALA A 515 30.31 -1.10 32.32
CA ALA A 515 30.42 -1.73 33.64
C ALA A 515 29.09 -1.65 34.41
N PRO A 516 28.72 -2.69 35.19
CA PRO A 516 27.51 -2.66 36.02
C PRO A 516 27.46 -1.44 36.95
N GLY A 517 26.34 -0.71 36.91
CA GLY A 517 26.14 0.49 37.76
C GLY A 517 26.86 1.76 37.27
N GLN A 518 27.50 1.75 36.11
CA GLN A 518 28.17 2.94 35.58
C GLN A 518 27.13 4.01 35.20
N ASN A 519 27.37 5.26 35.61
CA ASN A 519 26.49 6.39 35.28
C ASN A 519 26.85 6.95 33.90
N LEU A 520 25.91 6.91 32.99
CA LEU A 520 26.04 7.39 31.59
C LEU A 520 25.35 8.75 31.33
N LYS A 521 24.95 9.48 32.40
CA LYS A 521 24.29 10.82 32.25
C LYS A 521 25.16 11.84 31.54
N GLU A 522 26.46 11.68 31.56
CA GLU A 522 27.40 12.57 30.83
C GLU A 522 27.26 12.48 29.30
N PHE A 523 26.66 11.44 28.77
CA PHE A 523 26.39 11.25 27.33
C PHE A 523 25.03 11.82 26.89
N THR A 524 24.35 12.57 27.78
CA THR A 524 23.13 13.34 27.46
C THR A 524 23.41 14.83 27.58
N SER A 525 22.88 15.64 26.65
CA SER A 525 23.10 17.08 26.67
C SER A 525 22.41 17.78 27.84
N ASN A 526 23.14 18.69 28.49
CA ASN A 526 22.62 19.55 29.56
C ASN A 526 21.84 20.76 28.98
N PHE A 527 21.14 21.49 29.86
CA PHE A 527 20.33 22.65 29.45
C PHE A 527 21.14 23.74 28.72
N TRP A 528 22.38 24.00 29.17
CA TRP A 528 23.21 25.05 28.60
C TRP A 528 23.76 24.69 27.23
N GLU A 529 24.17 23.44 27.03
CA GLU A 529 24.61 22.92 25.75
C GLU A 529 23.49 23.02 24.71
N LYS A 530 22.27 22.61 25.07
CA LYS A 530 21.09 22.77 24.23
C LYS A 530 20.77 24.21 23.89
N THR A 531 20.89 25.12 24.87
CA THR A 531 20.63 26.54 24.66
C THR A 531 21.65 27.16 23.70
N VAL A 532 22.92 26.90 23.91
CA VAL A 532 24.00 27.40 23.02
C VAL A 532 23.79 26.85 21.59
N TYR A 533 23.53 25.56 21.47
CA TYR A 533 23.27 24.90 20.20
C TYR A 533 22.04 25.48 19.47
N SER A 534 20.95 25.71 20.19
CA SER A 534 19.74 26.33 19.65
C SER A 534 19.94 27.77 19.18
N VAL A 535 20.73 28.55 19.91
CA VAL A 535 21.08 29.94 19.53
C VAL A 535 21.94 29.92 18.26
N GLN A 536 22.93 29.04 18.16
CA GLN A 536 23.73 28.86 16.96
C GLN A 536 22.87 28.51 15.74
N LYS A 537 21.96 27.55 15.87
CA LYS A 537 21.01 27.17 14.82
C LYS A 537 20.07 28.31 14.42
N PHE A 538 19.59 29.07 15.39
CA PHE A 538 18.76 30.24 15.11
C PHE A 538 19.46 31.24 14.21
N PHE A 539 20.73 31.59 14.48
CA PHE A 539 21.49 32.49 13.61
C PHE A 539 21.77 31.85 12.23
N LEU A 540 22.01 30.55 12.18
CA LEU A 540 22.25 29.83 10.94
C LEU A 540 20.98 29.82 10.03
N SER A 541 19.78 29.78 10.63
CA SER A 541 18.53 29.78 9.88
C SER A 541 18.29 31.00 9.00
N PHE A 542 18.95 32.13 9.28
CA PHE A 542 18.90 33.35 8.46
C PHE A 542 19.72 33.25 7.16
N VAL A 543 20.65 32.30 7.08
CA VAL A 543 21.58 32.14 5.94
C VAL A 543 21.23 30.88 5.13
N THR A 544 20.37 30.01 5.65
CA THR A 544 20.01 28.74 5.01
C THR A 544 18.81 28.93 4.09
N ASP A 545 18.95 28.58 2.81
CA ASP A 545 17.84 28.51 1.87
C ASP A 545 17.13 27.14 2.01
N TYR A 546 15.95 27.15 2.61
CA TYR A 546 15.16 25.93 2.85
C TYR A 546 14.43 25.37 1.60
N ASN A 547 14.39 26.12 0.50
CA ASN A 547 13.71 25.70 -0.73
C ASN A 547 14.66 24.99 -1.69
N THR A 548 15.96 25.17 -1.54
CA THR A 548 16.97 24.50 -2.33
C THR A 548 17.40 23.21 -1.63
N ILE A 549 17.28 22.07 -2.33
CA ILE A 549 17.65 20.74 -1.81
C ILE A 549 19.10 20.42 -2.17
N SER A 550 19.55 20.82 -3.38
CA SER A 550 20.91 20.61 -3.84
C SER A 550 21.55 21.92 -4.29
N LEU A 551 22.85 22.07 -4.08
CA LEU A 551 23.63 23.24 -4.48
C LEU A 551 24.66 22.88 -5.56
N HIS A 552 24.91 23.83 -6.46
CA HIS A 552 25.87 23.73 -7.53
C HIS A 552 27.31 23.83 -7.04
N ASP A 553 28.20 23.01 -7.54
CA ASP A 553 29.64 22.97 -7.18
C ASP A 553 30.48 23.97 -7.96
N GLY A 554 29.94 24.67 -8.94
CA GLY A 554 30.62 25.62 -9.80
C GLY A 554 31.64 25.04 -10.78
N LYS A 555 31.77 23.71 -10.84
CA LYS A 555 32.73 22.98 -11.68
C LYS A 555 32.14 22.23 -12.84
N HIS A 556 30.88 21.78 -12.69
CA HIS A 556 30.17 20.99 -13.67
C HIS A 556 29.06 21.81 -14.35
N GLU A 557 28.64 21.40 -15.54
CA GLU A 557 27.43 21.93 -16.14
C GLU A 557 26.24 21.71 -15.19
N SER A 558 25.41 22.72 -15.03
CA SER A 558 24.31 22.68 -14.05
C SER A 558 22.97 22.96 -14.69
N ILE A 559 21.97 22.16 -14.39
CA ILE A 559 20.58 22.39 -14.74
C ILE A 559 19.74 22.66 -13.50
N THR A 560 18.69 23.47 -13.65
CA THR A 560 17.72 23.74 -12.60
C THR A 560 16.46 22.93 -12.82
N LEU A 561 16.08 22.15 -11.82
CA LEU A 561 14.88 21.31 -11.80
C LEU A 561 13.87 21.87 -10.80
N TRP A 562 12.62 22.08 -11.24
CA TRP A 562 11.53 22.40 -10.32
C TRP A 562 10.63 21.21 -10.08
N LEU A 563 10.28 21.01 -8.80
CA LEU A 563 9.40 19.96 -8.31
C LEU A 563 8.29 20.55 -7.44
N ASN A 564 7.09 20.06 -7.61
CA ASN A 564 5.96 20.27 -6.69
C ASN A 564 5.68 18.99 -5.89
N TRP A 565 6.71 18.49 -5.21
CA TRP A 565 6.70 17.23 -4.47
C TRP A 565 6.82 17.46 -2.96
N GLY A 566 6.55 16.40 -2.19
CA GLY A 566 6.96 16.36 -0.79
C GLY A 566 8.50 16.40 -0.65
N ARG A 567 8.97 16.95 0.45
CA ARG A 567 10.42 17.10 0.69
C ARG A 567 11.15 15.76 0.71
N ASP A 568 10.53 14.74 1.31
CA ASP A 568 11.12 13.40 1.40
C ASP A 568 11.30 12.77 0.01
N GLN A 569 10.32 12.92 -0.86
CA GLN A 569 10.38 12.45 -2.24
C GLN A 569 11.50 13.14 -3.04
N ALA A 570 11.63 14.46 -2.86
CA ALA A 570 12.67 15.23 -3.52
C ALA A 570 14.09 14.90 -2.99
N GLN A 571 14.21 14.57 -1.70
CA GLN A 571 15.47 14.10 -1.13
C GLN A 571 15.90 12.75 -1.68
N VAL A 572 14.96 11.83 -1.91
CA VAL A 572 15.25 10.55 -2.59
C VAL A 572 15.77 10.81 -4.00
N LEU A 573 15.11 11.67 -4.77
CA LEU A 573 15.59 12.04 -6.10
C LEU A 573 16.99 12.69 -6.06
N ASP A 574 17.23 13.62 -5.14
CA ASP A 574 18.53 14.28 -4.98
C ASP A 574 19.66 13.28 -4.69
N ALA A 575 19.39 12.32 -3.78
CA ALA A 575 20.33 11.24 -3.51
C ALA A 575 20.62 10.40 -4.77
N MET A 576 19.58 10.03 -5.51
CA MET A 576 19.73 9.27 -6.74
C MET A 576 20.50 10.03 -7.84
N VAL A 577 20.26 11.33 -7.97
CA VAL A 577 21.00 12.20 -8.90
C VAL A 577 22.48 12.21 -8.57
N LYS A 578 22.83 12.39 -7.31
CA LYS A 578 24.22 12.38 -6.84
C LYS A 578 24.91 11.03 -6.99
N ASP A 579 24.12 9.95 -6.87
CA ASP A 579 24.64 8.58 -6.91
C ASP A 579 24.79 8.02 -8.32
N LEU A 580 23.79 8.22 -9.17
CA LEU A 580 23.68 7.55 -10.45
C LEU A 580 23.84 8.50 -11.64
N PHE A 581 23.23 9.69 -11.59
CA PHE A 581 23.20 10.57 -12.75
C PHE A 581 24.48 11.41 -12.88
N THR A 582 24.82 12.19 -11.85
CA THR A 582 25.97 13.12 -11.89
C THR A 582 27.31 12.44 -12.16
N PRO A 583 27.63 11.24 -11.59
CA PRO A 583 28.89 10.56 -11.88
C PRO A 583 29.04 10.09 -13.34
N GLN A 584 27.94 9.82 -14.02
CA GLN A 584 27.92 9.32 -15.41
C GLN A 584 27.87 10.46 -16.44
N SER A 585 27.13 11.53 -16.14
CA SER A 585 26.84 12.63 -17.07
C SER A 585 27.76 13.83 -16.91
N ASN A 586 28.43 13.99 -15.77
CA ASN A 586 29.11 15.22 -15.35
C ASN A 586 28.18 16.47 -15.29
N VAL A 587 26.86 16.25 -15.17
CA VAL A 587 25.85 17.30 -15.01
C VAL A 587 25.37 17.31 -13.58
N THR A 588 25.34 18.47 -12.95
CA THR A 588 24.72 18.67 -11.63
C THR A 588 23.29 19.15 -11.79
N VAL A 589 22.39 18.72 -10.90
CA VAL A 589 20.98 19.12 -10.91
C VAL A 589 20.65 19.92 -9.67
N ASN A 590 20.26 21.17 -9.86
CA ASN A 590 19.83 22.05 -8.78
C ASN A 590 18.33 21.89 -8.56
N ILE A 591 17.94 21.07 -7.58
CA ILE A 591 16.56 20.74 -7.27
C ILE A 591 15.95 21.80 -6.37
N LYS A 592 14.84 22.39 -6.82
CA LYS A 592 14.06 23.38 -6.07
C LYS A 592 12.62 22.91 -5.88
N LEU A 593 12.14 22.99 -4.64
CA LEU A 593 10.73 22.78 -4.32
C LEU A 593 9.97 24.09 -4.52
N VAL A 594 9.11 24.13 -5.52
CA VAL A 594 8.40 25.35 -5.91
C VAL A 594 6.92 25.07 -6.08
N ASN A 595 6.10 25.77 -5.29
CA ASN A 595 4.63 25.71 -5.40
C ASN A 595 4.05 26.73 -6.40
N ALA A 596 4.93 27.46 -7.13
CA ALA A 596 4.48 28.44 -8.12
C ALA A 596 4.13 27.78 -9.46
N THR A 597 3.23 28.39 -10.22
CA THR A 597 2.91 27.91 -11.58
C THR A 597 4.08 28.18 -12.52
N LEU A 598 4.43 27.23 -13.37
CA LEU A 598 5.46 27.37 -14.39
C LEU A 598 5.18 28.57 -15.33
N ILE A 599 3.90 28.83 -15.63
CA ILE A 599 3.50 29.95 -16.47
C ILE A 599 4.01 31.30 -15.90
N GLN A 600 3.89 31.53 -14.59
CA GLN A 600 4.37 32.74 -13.97
C GLN A 600 5.90 32.88 -14.03
N ALA A 601 6.60 31.76 -13.86
CA ALA A 601 8.05 31.69 -13.95
C ALA A 601 8.54 32.02 -15.37
N ILE A 602 7.90 31.43 -16.39
CA ILE A 602 8.17 31.71 -17.80
C ILE A 602 7.97 33.19 -18.11
N LEU A 603 6.83 33.78 -17.71
CA LEU A 603 6.54 35.19 -17.93
C LEU A 603 7.52 36.16 -17.23
N SER A 604 8.12 35.71 -16.12
CA SER A 604 9.13 36.50 -15.37
C SER A 604 10.57 36.26 -15.82
N GLY A 605 10.82 35.36 -16.79
CA GLY A 605 12.17 34.97 -17.25
C GLY A 605 12.99 34.21 -16.21
N ASN A 606 12.33 33.54 -15.25
CA ASN A 606 12.95 32.75 -14.19
C ASN A 606 12.54 31.28 -14.25
N ALA A 607 12.27 30.76 -15.45
CA ALA A 607 11.90 29.39 -15.67
C ALA A 607 13.06 28.42 -15.37
N PRO A 608 12.80 27.19 -14.88
CA PRO A 608 13.82 26.15 -14.75
C PRO A 608 14.25 25.60 -16.12
N ASP A 609 15.30 24.77 -16.17
CA ASP A 609 15.66 24.03 -17.40
C ASP A 609 14.68 22.91 -17.68
N CYS A 610 14.22 22.20 -16.64
CA CYS A 610 13.25 21.12 -16.76
C CYS A 610 12.33 21.04 -15.54
N SER A 611 11.20 20.32 -15.72
CA SER A 611 10.28 20.00 -14.63
C SER A 611 9.73 18.59 -14.81
N LEU A 612 9.52 17.87 -13.72
CA LEU A 612 9.03 16.49 -13.71
C LEU A 612 7.58 16.42 -13.25
N MET A 613 6.90 15.38 -13.69
CA MET A 613 5.54 14.98 -13.27
C MET A 613 4.50 16.09 -13.43
N LEU A 614 4.59 16.85 -14.54
CA LEU A 614 3.55 17.80 -14.91
C LEU A 614 2.25 17.03 -15.22
N SER A 615 1.12 17.58 -14.80
CA SER A 615 -0.18 17.01 -15.13
C SER A 615 -0.38 16.97 -16.65
N ARG A 616 -1.10 15.95 -17.11
CA ARG A 616 -1.26 15.53 -18.51
C ARG A 616 -1.47 16.65 -19.53
N GLY A 617 -2.35 17.60 -19.26
CA GLY A 617 -2.67 18.67 -20.22
C GLY A 617 -1.72 19.88 -20.20
N GLN A 618 -0.80 19.94 -19.23
CA GLN A 618 0.12 21.08 -19.13
C GLN A 618 1.15 21.11 -20.27
N PRO A 619 1.76 20.01 -20.73
CA PRO A 619 2.73 20.06 -21.81
C PRO A 619 2.18 20.70 -23.08
N VAL A 620 1.01 20.28 -23.57
CA VAL A 620 0.40 20.88 -24.77
C VAL A 620 0.02 22.34 -24.55
N ASN A 621 -0.50 22.68 -23.37
CA ASN A 621 -0.87 24.05 -23.02
C ASN A 621 0.36 24.99 -23.01
N LEU A 622 1.50 24.52 -22.55
CA LEU A 622 2.78 25.26 -22.57
C LEU A 622 3.39 25.28 -23.98
N ALA A 623 3.28 24.18 -24.74
CA ALA A 623 3.77 24.09 -26.12
C ALA A 623 3.06 25.09 -27.06
N MET A 624 1.73 25.26 -26.90
CA MET A 624 0.95 26.28 -27.63
C MET A 624 1.48 27.69 -27.39
N ARG A 625 2.15 27.94 -26.27
CA ARG A 625 2.75 29.24 -25.92
C ARG A 625 4.23 29.33 -26.29
N ASP A 626 4.71 28.38 -27.09
CA ASP A 626 6.15 28.23 -27.43
C ASP A 626 7.08 28.19 -26.20
N ALA A 627 6.57 27.64 -25.09
CA ALA A 627 7.28 27.62 -23.81
C ALA A 627 8.08 26.34 -23.55
N LEU A 628 7.93 25.32 -24.40
CA LEU A 628 8.60 24.03 -24.25
C LEU A 628 9.50 23.71 -25.45
N TYR A 629 10.48 22.87 -25.18
CA TYR A 629 11.35 22.31 -26.19
C TYR A 629 10.70 21.06 -26.82
N ASP A 630 10.80 20.93 -28.15
CA ASP A 630 10.32 19.75 -28.85
C ASP A 630 11.32 18.59 -28.67
N LEU A 631 10.91 17.58 -27.91
CA LEU A 631 11.74 16.42 -27.58
C LEU A 631 11.98 15.50 -28.78
N SER A 632 11.11 15.52 -29.78
CA SER A 632 11.24 14.69 -31.00
C SER A 632 12.47 15.04 -31.85
N GLY A 633 13.05 16.25 -31.63
CA GLY A 633 14.29 16.71 -32.26
C GLY A 633 15.57 16.03 -31.76
N PHE A 634 15.54 15.36 -30.61
CA PHE A 634 16.72 14.63 -30.10
C PHE A 634 16.93 13.34 -30.88
N SER A 635 18.18 13.05 -31.22
CA SER A 635 18.55 11.96 -32.14
C SER A 635 18.17 10.55 -31.66
N ASP A 636 18.14 10.35 -30.36
CA ASP A 636 17.82 9.09 -29.67
C ASP A 636 16.37 9.02 -29.14
N PHE A 637 15.54 10.03 -29.41
CA PHE A 637 14.16 10.08 -28.92
C PHE A 637 13.36 8.81 -29.22
N LYS A 638 13.41 8.33 -30.48
CA LYS A 638 12.68 7.12 -30.89
C LYS A 638 13.11 5.85 -30.16
N GLU A 639 14.37 5.78 -29.72
CA GLU A 639 14.86 4.67 -28.91
C GLU A 639 14.37 4.80 -27.46
N VAL A 640 14.40 6.02 -26.94
CA VAL A 640 13.94 6.32 -25.59
C VAL A 640 12.46 5.99 -25.41
N THR A 641 11.62 6.26 -26.39
CA THR A 641 10.18 6.00 -26.29
C THR A 641 9.78 4.52 -26.28
N LYS A 642 10.64 3.61 -26.71
CA LYS A 642 10.37 2.15 -26.67
C LYS A 642 10.19 1.56 -25.26
N ARG A 643 10.56 2.30 -24.23
CA ARG A 643 10.39 1.89 -22.82
C ARG A 643 8.97 2.05 -22.29
N PHE A 644 8.11 2.74 -23.02
CA PHE A 644 6.72 3.01 -22.69
C PHE A 644 5.78 2.14 -23.53
N ALA A 645 4.51 2.08 -23.11
CA ALA A 645 3.48 1.47 -23.94
C ALA A 645 3.26 2.26 -25.23
N ASP A 646 2.79 1.57 -26.26
CA ASP A 646 2.46 2.20 -27.54
C ASP A 646 1.45 3.32 -27.32
N GLY A 647 1.70 4.49 -27.92
CA GLY A 647 0.83 5.67 -27.81
C GLY A 647 0.97 6.46 -26.50
N ALA A 648 1.85 6.11 -25.57
CA ALA A 648 2.05 6.82 -24.30
C ALA A 648 2.42 8.31 -24.47
N THR A 649 2.99 8.71 -25.63
CA THR A 649 3.32 10.10 -25.96
C THR A 649 2.16 10.91 -26.57
N VAL A 650 1.08 10.26 -27.00
CA VAL A 650 -0.07 10.88 -27.67
C VAL A 650 -0.63 12.11 -26.93
N PRO A 651 -0.72 12.14 -25.58
CA PRO A 651 -1.20 13.31 -24.85
C PRO A 651 -0.29 14.53 -24.93
N TYR A 652 0.96 14.33 -25.34
CA TYR A 652 2.01 15.37 -25.32
C TYR A 652 2.39 15.81 -26.73
N GLU A 653 1.61 15.38 -27.74
CA GLU A 653 1.79 15.73 -29.16
C GLU A 653 1.11 17.04 -29.49
N TYR A 654 1.82 17.95 -30.13
CA TYR A 654 1.31 19.20 -30.64
C TYR A 654 2.03 19.60 -31.93
N GLN A 655 1.27 19.86 -33.01
CA GLN A 655 1.80 20.26 -34.35
C GLN A 655 2.97 19.41 -34.84
N GLY A 656 2.90 18.09 -34.63
CA GLY A 656 3.93 17.14 -35.06
C GLY A 656 5.17 17.05 -34.17
N GLY A 657 5.31 17.90 -33.16
CA GLY A 657 6.32 17.81 -32.09
C GLY A 657 5.81 17.06 -30.87
N ILE A 658 6.72 16.61 -30.00
CA ILE A 658 6.41 15.94 -28.73
C ILE A 658 7.04 16.74 -27.59
N TYR A 659 6.23 17.21 -26.66
CA TYR A 659 6.58 18.18 -25.64
C TYR A 659 6.58 17.63 -24.21
N GLY A 660 6.49 16.33 -24.05
CA GLY A 660 6.58 15.64 -22.77
C GLY A 660 6.99 14.21 -22.91
N LEU A 661 7.78 13.70 -21.94
CA LEU A 661 8.16 12.32 -21.83
C LEU A 661 7.40 11.68 -20.67
N PRO A 662 6.65 10.58 -20.87
CA PRO A 662 5.81 10.01 -19.81
C PRO A 662 6.60 9.64 -18.54
N ASP A 663 6.16 10.13 -17.38
CA ASP A 663 6.70 9.76 -16.07
C ASP A 663 5.88 8.63 -15.43
N THR A 664 4.57 8.83 -15.37
CA THR A 664 3.64 7.90 -14.73
C THR A 664 2.56 7.47 -15.71
N GLN A 665 2.01 6.27 -15.47
CA GLN A 665 0.87 5.75 -16.20
C GLN A 665 -0.16 5.21 -15.22
N GLN A 666 -1.41 5.58 -15.42
CA GLN A 666 -2.54 5.13 -14.62
C GLN A 666 -3.70 4.71 -15.52
N PHE A 667 -4.49 3.75 -15.06
CA PHE A 667 -5.68 3.25 -15.76
C PHE A 667 -6.64 2.55 -14.80
N TYR A 668 -7.87 2.36 -15.23
CA TYR A 668 -8.88 1.66 -14.45
C TYR A 668 -8.68 0.15 -14.47
N MET A 669 -8.96 -0.46 -13.32
CA MET A 669 -9.17 -1.89 -13.12
C MET A 669 -10.52 -2.12 -12.43
N MET A 670 -11.06 -3.31 -12.54
CA MET A 670 -12.19 -3.74 -11.75
C MET A 670 -11.71 -4.51 -10.51
N PHE A 671 -12.19 -4.12 -9.35
CA PHE A 671 -11.95 -4.75 -8.05
C PHE A 671 -13.16 -5.56 -7.65
N CYS A 672 -12.97 -6.79 -7.21
CA CYS A 672 -14.03 -7.70 -6.79
C CYS A 672 -13.76 -8.24 -5.38
N ARG A 673 -14.79 -8.24 -4.52
CA ARG A 673 -14.80 -8.94 -3.23
C ARG A 673 -15.24 -10.37 -3.49
N ASP A 674 -14.28 -11.26 -3.61
CA ASP A 674 -14.53 -12.67 -3.99
C ASP A 674 -15.40 -13.39 -2.97
N ASP A 675 -15.18 -13.14 -1.67
CA ASP A 675 -15.99 -13.68 -0.58
C ASP A 675 -17.48 -13.25 -0.64
N VAL A 676 -17.75 -12.02 -1.08
CA VAL A 676 -19.12 -11.52 -1.23
C VAL A 676 -19.76 -12.06 -2.50
N LEU A 677 -19.02 -12.09 -3.62
CA LEU A 677 -19.51 -12.62 -4.89
C LEU A 677 -19.84 -14.10 -4.79
N GLU A 678 -18.97 -14.90 -4.14
CA GLU A 678 -19.22 -16.32 -3.90
C GLU A 678 -20.49 -16.55 -3.09
N ARG A 679 -20.71 -15.79 -2.03
CA ARG A 679 -21.93 -15.84 -1.20
C ARG A 679 -23.20 -15.51 -1.99
N LEU A 680 -23.08 -14.61 -2.98
CA LEU A 680 -24.19 -14.24 -3.89
C LEU A 680 -24.29 -15.18 -5.10
N ASN A 681 -23.43 -16.20 -5.20
CA ASN A 681 -23.31 -17.08 -6.37
C ASN A 681 -23.08 -16.27 -7.67
N LEU A 682 -22.25 -15.24 -7.59
CA LEU A 682 -21.85 -14.39 -8.70
C LEU A 682 -20.40 -14.65 -9.08
N LYS A 683 -20.05 -14.31 -10.32
CA LYS A 683 -18.67 -14.30 -10.82
C LYS A 683 -18.29 -12.89 -11.24
N ALA A 684 -17.00 -12.59 -11.26
CA ALA A 684 -16.49 -11.34 -11.79
C ALA A 684 -16.96 -11.16 -13.26
N PRO A 685 -17.65 -10.05 -13.59
CA PRO A 685 -18.18 -9.81 -14.92
C PRO A 685 -17.09 -9.43 -15.91
N THR A 686 -17.18 -9.91 -17.14
CA THR A 686 -16.26 -9.57 -18.25
C THR A 686 -16.87 -8.58 -19.24
N THR A 687 -18.18 -8.45 -19.24
CA THR A 687 -18.93 -7.53 -20.11
C THR A 687 -19.82 -6.60 -19.28
N TRP A 688 -20.19 -5.46 -19.86
CA TRP A 688 -21.14 -4.54 -19.22
C TRP A 688 -22.52 -5.19 -18.97
N ASP A 689 -22.97 -6.05 -19.87
CA ASP A 689 -24.23 -6.77 -19.69
C ASP A 689 -24.16 -7.73 -18.50
N GLU A 690 -23.02 -8.38 -18.30
CA GLU A 690 -22.80 -9.23 -17.10
C GLU A 690 -22.73 -8.37 -15.84
N LEU A 691 -22.06 -7.21 -15.87
CA LEU A 691 -22.01 -6.29 -14.74
C LEU A 691 -23.42 -5.82 -14.35
N ILE A 692 -24.28 -5.47 -15.33
CA ILE A 692 -25.66 -5.06 -15.06
C ILE A 692 -26.47 -6.22 -14.44
N ARG A 693 -26.24 -7.47 -14.91
CA ARG A 693 -26.84 -8.65 -14.27
C ARG A 693 -26.38 -8.81 -12.83
N CYS A 694 -25.07 -8.70 -12.56
CA CYS A 694 -24.56 -8.69 -11.20
C CYS A 694 -25.17 -7.55 -10.36
N ALA A 695 -25.29 -6.35 -10.93
CA ALA A 695 -25.91 -5.20 -10.27
C ALA A 695 -27.35 -5.49 -9.85
N SER A 696 -28.13 -6.17 -10.70
CA SER A 696 -29.51 -6.51 -10.38
C SER A 696 -29.64 -7.42 -9.14
N VAL A 697 -28.66 -8.28 -8.90
CA VAL A 697 -28.59 -9.15 -7.70
C VAL A 697 -28.08 -8.35 -6.51
N ILE A 698 -26.96 -7.65 -6.65
CA ILE A 698 -26.29 -6.88 -5.59
C ILE A 698 -27.23 -5.81 -5.01
N MET A 699 -27.94 -5.08 -5.87
CA MET A 699 -28.83 -4.00 -5.44
C MET A 699 -30.10 -4.49 -4.74
N ARG A 700 -30.53 -5.72 -4.96
CA ARG A 700 -31.65 -6.33 -4.19
C ARG A 700 -31.31 -6.44 -2.70
N TYR A 701 -30.03 -6.53 -2.38
CA TYR A 701 -29.53 -6.56 -1.02
C TYR A 701 -29.02 -5.19 -0.55
N ASN A 702 -29.50 -4.11 -1.16
CA ASN A 702 -29.11 -2.73 -0.86
C ASN A 702 -27.59 -2.46 -0.92
N MET A 703 -26.82 -3.38 -1.49
CA MET A 703 -25.43 -3.18 -1.83
C MET A 703 -25.30 -2.45 -3.17
N GLN A 704 -24.13 -1.93 -3.49
CA GLN A 704 -23.93 -1.10 -4.67
C GLN A 704 -22.71 -1.54 -5.48
N ILE A 705 -22.67 -1.14 -6.74
CA ILE A 705 -21.48 -1.25 -7.60
C ILE A 705 -20.90 0.15 -7.76
N GLY A 706 -19.58 0.28 -7.58
CA GLY A 706 -18.84 1.52 -7.74
C GLY A 706 -18.40 1.71 -9.19
N ILE A 707 -18.93 2.75 -9.85
CA ILE A 707 -18.48 3.13 -11.19
C ILE A 707 -18.20 4.63 -11.17
N PRO A 708 -16.94 5.06 -11.40
CA PRO A 708 -16.61 6.47 -11.35
C PRO A 708 -17.19 7.21 -12.55
N TYR A 709 -17.91 8.29 -12.32
CA TYR A 709 -18.35 9.17 -13.41
C TYR A 709 -17.28 10.21 -13.76
N THR A 710 -16.71 10.84 -12.75
CA THR A 710 -15.45 11.60 -12.79
C THR A 710 -14.70 11.35 -11.48
N GLN A 711 -13.40 11.38 -11.48
CA GLN A 711 -12.68 11.46 -10.19
C GLN A 711 -12.71 12.91 -9.71
N VAL A 712 -13.44 13.13 -8.62
CA VAL A 712 -13.48 14.43 -7.91
C VAL A 712 -12.27 14.60 -6.99
N THR A 713 -11.39 13.62 -6.88
CA THR A 713 -10.35 13.55 -5.86
C THR A 713 -9.21 14.54 -6.03
N ASP A 714 -9.09 15.22 -7.18
CA ASP A 714 -8.07 16.23 -7.35
C ASP A 714 -8.68 17.64 -7.43
N MET A 715 -9.02 18.19 -6.27
CA MET A 715 -9.31 19.64 -6.14
C MET A 715 -8.13 20.52 -6.59
N TYR A 716 -6.97 19.92 -6.87
CA TYR A 716 -5.76 20.61 -7.33
C TYR A 716 -5.41 20.38 -8.81
N GLN A 717 -6.12 19.49 -9.53
CA GLN A 717 -5.94 19.28 -10.97
C GLN A 717 -6.99 20.04 -11.81
N THR A 718 -7.34 21.25 -11.42
CA THR A 718 -8.39 22.04 -12.09
C THR A 718 -7.95 22.65 -13.43
N GLU A 719 -6.78 22.39 -13.93
CA GLU A 719 -6.27 23.22 -15.02
C GLU A 719 -6.15 22.55 -16.39
N THR A 720 -6.35 21.25 -16.59
CA THR A 720 -6.02 20.74 -17.92
C THR A 720 -6.73 19.44 -18.31
N GLY A 721 -7.40 19.50 -19.44
CA GLY A 721 -7.76 18.38 -20.30
C GLY A 721 -8.81 17.41 -19.73
N ILE A 722 -9.30 16.50 -20.59
CA ILE A 722 -10.07 15.34 -20.14
C ILE A 722 -9.12 14.43 -19.39
N GLY A 723 -9.17 14.50 -18.07
CA GLY A 723 -8.42 13.56 -17.26
C GLY A 723 -8.76 12.13 -17.68
N SER A 724 -7.75 11.31 -17.80
CA SER A 724 -7.82 9.88 -18.08
C SER A 724 -8.76 9.11 -17.16
N MET A 725 -9.15 9.71 -16.06
CA MET A 725 -9.96 9.13 -15.01
C MET A 725 -11.46 9.37 -15.22
N ASN A 726 -11.88 9.63 -16.45
CA ASN A 726 -13.28 9.67 -16.85
C ASN A 726 -13.61 8.38 -17.62
N LEU A 727 -14.67 7.69 -17.23
CA LEU A 727 -15.10 6.46 -17.87
C LEU A 727 -15.59 6.67 -19.32
N PHE A 728 -16.04 7.86 -19.65
CA PHE A 728 -16.64 8.13 -20.97
C PHE A 728 -15.68 7.92 -22.14
N PRO A 729 -14.40 8.38 -22.14
CA PRO A 729 -13.44 8.02 -23.18
C PRO A 729 -13.23 6.51 -23.34
N ALA A 730 -13.19 5.75 -22.24
CA ALA A 730 -13.10 4.30 -22.31
C ALA A 730 -14.30 3.69 -23.06
N LEU A 731 -15.50 4.14 -22.73
CA LEU A 731 -16.72 3.70 -23.43
C LEU A 731 -16.73 4.12 -24.91
N LEU A 732 -16.27 5.33 -25.25
CA LEU A 732 -16.10 5.74 -26.65
C LEU A 732 -15.25 4.72 -27.42
N TYR A 733 -14.08 4.35 -26.90
CA TYR A 733 -13.19 3.37 -27.52
C TYR A 733 -13.83 2.00 -27.61
N GLN A 734 -14.54 1.56 -26.59
CA GLN A 734 -15.23 0.26 -26.57
C GLN A 734 -16.36 0.19 -27.59
N TYR A 735 -17.11 1.27 -27.79
CA TYR A 735 -18.13 1.38 -28.82
C TYR A 735 -17.54 1.63 -30.22
N GLY A 736 -16.24 1.94 -30.33
CA GLY A 736 -15.49 2.12 -31.57
C GLY A 736 -15.56 3.52 -32.15
N SER A 737 -15.65 4.54 -31.28
CA SER A 737 -15.51 5.95 -31.61
C SER A 737 -14.26 6.51 -30.96
N GLU A 738 -13.85 7.67 -31.42
CA GLU A 738 -12.78 8.49 -30.85
C GLU A 738 -13.38 9.76 -30.24
N LEU A 739 -12.62 10.43 -29.37
CA LEU A 739 -13.06 11.70 -28.82
C LEU A 739 -12.93 12.82 -29.85
N TYR A 740 -11.82 12.86 -30.58
CA TYR A 740 -11.49 13.85 -31.58
C TYR A 740 -11.30 13.21 -32.96
N THR A 741 -11.42 14.04 -34.01
CA THR A 741 -11.04 13.67 -35.39
C THR A 741 -9.54 13.37 -35.48
N GLU A 742 -9.13 12.66 -36.52
CA GLU A 742 -7.72 12.28 -36.74
C GLU A 742 -6.79 13.49 -36.84
N ASP A 743 -7.28 14.58 -37.45
CA ASP A 743 -6.58 15.87 -37.58
C ASP A 743 -6.69 16.73 -36.31
N LYS A 744 -7.36 16.24 -35.26
CA LYS A 744 -7.56 16.93 -33.98
C LYS A 744 -8.26 18.32 -34.13
N SER A 745 -9.01 18.55 -35.21
CA SER A 745 -9.68 19.83 -35.48
C SER A 745 -11.09 19.95 -34.88
N ALA A 746 -11.72 18.82 -34.57
CA ALA A 746 -13.06 18.74 -34.01
C ALA A 746 -13.25 17.47 -33.16
N THR A 747 -14.40 17.39 -32.51
CA THR A 747 -14.78 16.13 -31.78
C THR A 747 -15.47 15.15 -32.76
N GLN A 748 -15.44 13.85 -32.41
CA GLN A 748 -16.24 12.79 -33.05
C GLN A 748 -17.53 12.48 -32.26
N LEU A 749 -17.98 13.38 -31.39
CA LEU A 749 -19.14 13.20 -30.52
C LEU A 749 -20.48 13.09 -31.26
N MET A 750 -20.51 13.42 -32.56
CA MET A 750 -21.71 13.31 -33.40
C MET A 750 -21.88 11.90 -34.03
N SER A 751 -20.90 11.01 -33.89
CA SER A 751 -20.99 9.67 -34.40
C SER A 751 -22.07 8.83 -33.68
N SER A 752 -22.64 7.84 -34.37
CA SER A 752 -23.65 6.96 -33.79
C SER A 752 -23.10 6.17 -32.58
N GLU A 753 -21.82 5.79 -32.64
CA GLU A 753 -21.07 5.08 -31.63
C GLU A 753 -20.85 5.96 -30.38
N ALA A 754 -20.55 7.23 -30.59
CA ALA A 754 -20.39 8.18 -29.48
C ALA A 754 -21.72 8.44 -28.76
N VAL A 755 -22.80 8.56 -29.51
CA VAL A 755 -24.13 8.71 -28.93
C VAL A 755 -24.53 7.49 -28.13
N GLN A 756 -24.25 6.27 -28.62
CA GLN A 756 -24.50 5.02 -27.90
C GLN A 756 -23.66 4.94 -26.62
N ALA A 757 -22.38 5.28 -26.70
CA ALA A 757 -21.49 5.29 -25.54
C ALA A 757 -21.96 6.28 -24.46
N PHE A 758 -22.42 7.48 -24.87
CA PHE A 758 -22.91 8.49 -23.94
C PHE A 758 -24.25 8.11 -23.30
N ASP A 759 -25.18 7.59 -24.11
CA ASP A 759 -26.47 7.09 -23.60
C ASP A 759 -26.24 5.94 -22.60
N PHE A 760 -25.35 5.02 -22.92
CA PHE A 760 -24.98 3.95 -21.98
C PHE A 760 -24.37 4.51 -20.70
N TRP A 761 -23.38 5.40 -20.80
CA TRP A 761 -22.72 6.03 -19.64
C TRP A 761 -23.71 6.73 -18.71
N THR A 762 -24.56 7.58 -19.26
CA THR A 762 -25.57 8.32 -18.48
C THR A 762 -26.65 7.40 -17.90
N SER A 763 -26.98 6.30 -18.62
CA SER A 763 -27.95 5.31 -18.14
C SER A 763 -27.50 4.56 -16.89
N LEU A 764 -26.19 4.38 -16.68
CA LEU A 764 -25.65 3.77 -15.47
C LEU A 764 -26.16 4.51 -14.22
N TYR A 765 -26.27 5.81 -14.26
CA TYR A 765 -26.67 6.66 -13.13
C TYR A 765 -28.16 7.05 -13.17
N SER A 766 -28.70 7.39 -14.33
CA SER A 766 -30.11 7.80 -14.47
C SER A 766 -31.07 6.62 -14.38
N LYS A 767 -30.72 5.49 -15.02
CA LYS A 767 -31.58 4.29 -15.14
C LYS A 767 -31.21 3.21 -14.12
N TYR A 768 -29.92 2.83 -14.04
CA TYR A 768 -29.46 1.76 -13.18
C TYR A 768 -29.12 2.24 -11.76
N LYS A 769 -29.16 3.56 -11.50
CA LYS A 769 -29.01 4.16 -10.16
C LYS A 769 -27.71 3.85 -9.44
N PHE A 770 -26.61 3.70 -10.17
CA PHE A 770 -25.31 3.59 -9.53
C PHE A 770 -24.98 4.89 -8.77
N PRO A 771 -24.23 4.81 -7.67
CA PRO A 771 -23.91 5.99 -6.87
C PRO A 771 -23.02 6.94 -7.65
N LEU A 772 -23.32 8.24 -7.58
CA LEU A 772 -22.50 9.31 -8.16
C LEU A 772 -21.30 9.66 -7.29
N GLU A 773 -21.48 9.58 -5.98
CA GLU A 773 -20.44 9.88 -4.98
C GLU A 773 -20.34 8.73 -4.00
N TYR A 774 -19.15 8.25 -3.78
CA TYR A 774 -18.87 7.19 -2.82
C TYR A 774 -17.39 7.17 -2.42
N ASP A 775 -17.13 6.71 -1.22
CA ASP A 775 -15.79 6.36 -0.78
C ASP A 775 -15.52 4.90 -1.16
N PHE A 776 -14.73 4.71 -2.24
CA PHE A 776 -14.39 3.37 -2.74
C PHE A 776 -13.74 2.52 -1.64
N TYR A 777 -12.70 3.04 -1.01
CA TYR A 777 -11.91 2.28 -0.06
C TYR A 777 -12.75 1.72 1.09
N ASN A 778 -13.52 2.59 1.75
CA ASN A 778 -14.33 2.18 2.90
C ASN A 778 -15.49 1.25 2.51
N ARG A 779 -16.21 1.55 1.42
CA ARG A 779 -17.34 0.72 0.97
C ARG A 779 -16.92 -0.62 0.39
N PHE A 780 -15.78 -0.69 -0.30
CA PHE A 780 -15.21 -1.94 -0.77
C PHE A 780 -14.72 -2.80 0.40
N ARG A 781 -14.05 -2.19 1.35
CA ARG A 781 -13.57 -2.82 2.57
C ARG A 781 -14.68 -3.47 3.38
N THR A 782 -15.81 -2.79 3.59
CA THR A 782 -16.99 -3.35 4.27
C THR A 782 -17.73 -4.41 3.44
N GLY A 783 -17.48 -4.49 2.13
CA GLY A 783 -18.20 -5.35 1.19
C GLY A 783 -19.58 -4.82 0.80
N GLU A 784 -19.93 -3.58 1.20
CA GLU A 784 -21.13 -2.87 0.72
C GLU A 784 -21.06 -2.61 -0.80
N MET A 785 -19.85 -2.49 -1.31
CA MET A 785 -19.55 -2.29 -2.74
C MET A 785 -18.68 -3.45 -3.25
N PRO A 786 -19.25 -4.64 -3.48
CA PRO A 786 -18.45 -5.83 -3.78
C PRO A 786 -17.83 -5.84 -5.18
N ILE A 787 -18.28 -4.99 -6.09
CA ILE A 787 -17.64 -4.73 -7.38
C ILE A 787 -17.46 -3.23 -7.53
N ALA A 788 -16.25 -2.81 -7.91
CA ALA A 788 -15.99 -1.42 -8.24
C ALA A 788 -14.93 -1.29 -9.33
N ILE A 789 -15.07 -0.25 -10.16
CA ILE A 789 -14.04 0.18 -11.10
C ILE A 789 -13.29 1.35 -10.45
N ALA A 790 -11.98 1.21 -10.30
CA ALA A 790 -11.13 2.22 -9.67
C ALA A 790 -9.74 2.24 -10.33
N ASN A 791 -8.94 3.25 -10.03
CA ASN A 791 -7.54 3.29 -10.45
C ASN A 791 -6.79 2.09 -9.87
N TYR A 792 -5.93 1.47 -10.68
CA TYR A 792 -5.14 0.33 -10.20
C TYR A 792 -4.25 0.67 -8.99
N THR A 793 -3.92 1.93 -8.76
CA THR A 793 -3.15 2.38 -7.59
C THR A 793 -3.86 2.13 -6.26
N GLU A 794 -5.19 1.98 -6.25
CA GLU A 794 -5.97 1.58 -5.07
C GLU A 794 -5.61 0.16 -4.57
N TYR A 795 -5.00 -0.67 -5.44
CA TYR A 795 -4.44 -1.96 -5.05
C TYR A 795 -3.44 -1.81 -3.89
N ALA A 796 -2.49 -0.91 -4.03
CA ALA A 796 -1.48 -0.68 -3.02
C ALA A 796 -2.08 -0.18 -1.70
N ARG A 797 -3.11 0.68 -1.78
CA ARG A 797 -3.84 1.17 -0.61
C ARG A 797 -4.61 0.07 0.12
N LEU A 798 -5.30 -0.80 -0.61
CA LEU A 798 -6.02 -1.94 -0.02
C LEU A 798 -5.06 -2.94 0.62
N MET A 799 -3.94 -3.24 -0.04
CA MET A 799 -2.91 -4.13 0.50
C MET A 799 -2.31 -3.60 1.81
N ALA A 800 -2.09 -2.28 1.90
CA ALA A 800 -1.50 -1.65 3.07
C ALA A 800 -2.49 -1.52 4.24
N ALA A 801 -3.70 -1.03 3.96
CA ALA A 801 -4.56 -0.48 5.01
C ALA A 801 -5.88 -1.26 5.24
N ALA A 802 -6.05 -2.43 4.60
CA ALA A 802 -7.21 -3.31 4.79
C ALA A 802 -6.79 -4.77 5.08
N PRO A 803 -6.03 -5.03 6.15
CA PRO A 803 -5.51 -6.37 6.45
C PRO A 803 -6.62 -7.41 6.68
N GLU A 804 -7.75 -7.02 7.24
CA GLU A 804 -8.88 -7.91 7.55
C GLU A 804 -9.60 -8.47 6.31
N ILE A 805 -9.38 -7.90 5.13
CA ILE A 805 -9.91 -8.43 3.87
C ILE A 805 -8.83 -9.01 2.95
N ARG A 806 -7.62 -9.19 3.45
CA ARG A 806 -6.51 -9.78 2.68
C ARG A 806 -6.88 -11.20 2.21
N GLY A 807 -6.63 -11.49 0.92
CA GLY A 807 -7.00 -12.77 0.31
C GLY A 807 -8.49 -12.94 -0.02
N ARG A 808 -9.34 -11.93 0.24
CA ARG A 808 -10.79 -11.98 0.00
C ARG A 808 -11.25 -11.13 -1.18
N TRP A 809 -10.31 -10.63 -1.96
CA TRP A 809 -10.57 -9.79 -3.13
C TRP A 809 -9.52 -10.02 -4.22
N SER A 810 -9.89 -9.70 -5.44
CA SER A 810 -9.06 -9.82 -6.64
C SER A 810 -9.27 -8.62 -7.57
N ILE A 811 -8.32 -8.44 -8.52
CA ILE A 811 -8.42 -7.45 -9.59
C ILE A 811 -8.67 -8.13 -10.93
N HIS A 812 -9.46 -7.48 -11.76
CA HIS A 812 -9.83 -7.95 -13.09
C HIS A 812 -9.76 -6.81 -14.10
N GLN A 813 -9.74 -7.16 -15.38
CA GLN A 813 -9.90 -6.19 -16.44
C GLN A 813 -11.27 -5.51 -16.35
N VAL A 814 -11.35 -4.26 -16.80
CA VAL A 814 -12.63 -3.53 -16.87
C VAL A 814 -13.57 -4.25 -17.83
N PRO A 815 -14.88 -4.33 -17.53
CA PRO A 815 -15.86 -4.91 -18.42
C PRO A 815 -15.84 -4.24 -19.80
N GLY A 816 -16.04 -5.04 -20.84
CA GLY A 816 -16.01 -4.56 -22.23
C GLY A 816 -17.33 -4.72 -22.97
N VAL A 817 -17.32 -4.23 -24.19
CA VAL A 817 -18.40 -4.41 -25.19
C VAL A 817 -17.99 -5.49 -26.19
N ILE A 818 -18.90 -6.41 -26.52
CA ILE A 818 -18.65 -7.38 -27.59
C ILE A 818 -18.93 -6.72 -28.92
N LYS A 819 -17.90 -6.55 -29.75
CA LYS A 819 -18.00 -6.00 -31.11
C LYS A 819 -17.43 -7.01 -32.10
N ASN A 820 -18.22 -7.38 -33.11
CA ASN A 820 -17.82 -8.39 -34.14
C ASN A 820 -17.33 -9.74 -33.53
N GLY A 821 -17.97 -10.17 -32.43
CA GLY A 821 -17.62 -11.41 -31.73
C GLY A 821 -16.33 -11.34 -30.89
N LYS A 822 -15.70 -10.17 -30.76
CA LYS A 822 -14.52 -9.95 -29.92
C LYS A 822 -14.85 -9.00 -28.78
N LEU A 823 -14.32 -9.31 -27.60
CA LEU A 823 -14.39 -8.42 -26.44
C LEU A 823 -13.47 -7.20 -26.67
N ASN A 824 -14.04 -6.01 -26.56
CA ASN A 824 -13.32 -4.75 -26.54
C ASN A 824 -13.47 -4.13 -25.14
N ASN A 825 -12.42 -4.18 -24.35
CA ASN A 825 -12.35 -3.65 -22.98
C ASN A 825 -11.26 -2.57 -22.84
N MET A 826 -11.07 -1.77 -23.88
CA MET A 826 -10.17 -0.63 -23.86
C MET A 826 -10.54 0.34 -22.74
N VAL A 827 -9.53 0.94 -22.13
CA VAL A 827 -9.67 2.01 -21.13
C VAL A 827 -8.81 3.20 -21.51
N ALA A 828 -9.18 4.39 -21.05
CA ALA A 828 -8.35 5.56 -21.22
C ALA A 828 -7.15 5.53 -20.27
N GLY A 829 -5.98 5.92 -20.78
CA GLY A 829 -4.77 6.10 -20.00
C GLY A 829 -4.69 7.47 -19.32
N GLY A 830 -3.89 7.60 -18.29
CA GLY A 830 -3.58 8.85 -17.59
C GLY A 830 -2.20 8.82 -16.97
N GLY A 831 -1.72 10.01 -16.63
CA GLY A 831 -0.40 10.11 -16.01
C GLY A 831 0.17 11.51 -16.07
N THR A 832 1.46 11.60 -15.86
CA THR A 832 2.24 12.83 -15.84
C THR A 832 3.40 12.76 -16.82
N ALA A 833 4.00 13.89 -17.12
CA ALA A 833 5.15 13.95 -18.01
C ALA A 833 6.24 14.89 -17.53
N SER A 834 7.47 14.57 -17.90
CA SER A 834 8.65 15.44 -17.78
C SER A 834 8.79 16.30 -19.01
N VAL A 835 9.16 17.57 -18.81
CA VAL A 835 9.32 18.57 -19.88
C VAL A 835 10.64 19.31 -19.79
N ILE A 836 11.09 19.87 -20.93
CA ILE A 836 12.21 20.82 -21.04
C ILE A 836 11.66 22.17 -21.43
N LEU A 837 12.05 23.22 -20.71
CA LEU A 837 11.59 24.58 -21.01
C LEU A 837 12.37 25.15 -22.20
N LYS A 838 11.66 25.90 -23.08
CA LYS A 838 12.24 26.49 -24.29
C LYS A 838 13.41 27.44 -24.00
N GLU A 839 13.32 28.16 -22.89
CA GLU A 839 14.34 29.11 -22.46
C GLU A 839 15.56 28.47 -21.80
N SER A 840 15.58 27.13 -21.64
CA SER A 840 16.74 26.43 -21.09
C SER A 840 17.98 26.74 -21.91
N LYS A 841 19.06 27.09 -21.23
CA LYS A 841 20.38 27.30 -21.83
C LYS A 841 21.14 25.96 -22.00
N HIS A 842 20.61 24.89 -21.39
CA HIS A 842 21.23 23.57 -21.32
C HIS A 842 20.28 22.46 -21.79
N PRO A 843 19.63 22.60 -22.97
CA PRO A 843 18.58 21.64 -23.39
C PRO A 843 19.11 20.20 -23.56
N GLN A 844 20.39 20.03 -23.96
CA GLN A 844 20.99 18.70 -24.08
C GLN A 844 21.20 18.06 -22.69
N ALA A 845 21.70 18.81 -21.71
CA ALA A 845 21.87 18.33 -20.35
C ALA A 845 20.52 18.01 -19.68
N ALA A 846 19.49 18.83 -19.93
CA ALA A 846 18.13 18.57 -19.48
C ALA A 846 17.54 17.31 -20.13
N TRP A 847 17.83 17.09 -21.44
CA TRP A 847 17.43 15.86 -22.13
C TRP A 847 18.09 14.61 -21.54
N GLU A 848 19.40 14.63 -21.32
CA GLU A 848 20.10 13.53 -20.66
C GLU A 848 19.53 13.21 -19.28
N PHE A 849 19.12 14.26 -18.54
CA PHE A 849 18.50 14.10 -17.24
C PHE A 849 17.10 13.45 -17.32
N ILE A 850 16.17 13.96 -18.14
CA ILE A 850 14.82 13.36 -18.22
C ILE A 850 14.85 11.98 -18.89
N LYS A 851 15.80 11.72 -19.80
CA LYS A 851 16.07 10.40 -20.37
C LYS A 851 16.53 9.42 -19.29
N TRP A 852 17.45 9.83 -18.43
CA TRP A 852 17.88 9.03 -17.27
C TRP A 852 16.74 8.81 -16.29
N TRP A 853 16.01 9.88 -15.93
CA TRP A 853 14.90 9.83 -14.98
C TRP A 853 13.81 8.82 -15.39
N THR A 854 13.42 8.84 -16.66
CA THR A 854 12.40 7.92 -17.19
C THR A 854 12.97 6.53 -17.55
N GLY A 855 14.26 6.30 -17.31
CA GLY A 855 14.93 5.03 -17.50
C GLY A 855 14.49 3.96 -16.51
N GLU A 856 14.70 2.70 -16.88
CA GLU A 856 14.31 1.54 -16.07
C GLU A 856 14.93 1.59 -14.66
N GLU A 857 16.24 1.80 -14.56
CA GLU A 857 16.98 1.81 -13.30
C GLU A 857 16.50 2.95 -12.38
N ALA A 858 16.38 4.17 -12.92
CA ALA A 858 15.96 5.34 -12.13
C ALA A 858 14.52 5.19 -11.64
N GLN A 859 13.60 4.80 -12.51
CA GLN A 859 12.19 4.61 -12.17
C GLN A 859 11.97 3.48 -11.17
N TYR A 860 12.67 2.36 -11.35
CA TYR A 860 12.59 1.24 -10.42
C TYR A 860 13.17 1.61 -9.04
N ARG A 861 14.35 2.21 -9.02
CA ARG A 861 15.00 2.62 -7.77
C ARG A 861 14.17 3.65 -7.03
N TYR A 862 13.70 4.70 -7.73
CA TYR A 862 12.83 5.70 -7.12
C TYR A 862 11.58 5.08 -6.52
N GLY A 863 10.88 4.24 -7.28
CA GLY A 863 9.67 3.55 -6.81
C GLY A 863 9.94 2.68 -5.59
N SER A 864 11.02 1.91 -5.61
CA SER A 864 11.43 1.04 -4.51
C SER A 864 11.82 1.84 -3.24
N GLU A 865 12.55 2.95 -3.38
CA GLU A 865 12.92 3.80 -2.23
C GLU A 865 11.73 4.55 -1.65
N ILE A 866 10.80 5.03 -2.49
CA ILE A 866 9.59 5.69 -2.01
C ILE A 866 8.65 4.68 -1.32
N GLU A 867 8.46 3.50 -1.90
CA GLU A 867 7.67 2.44 -1.26
C GLU A 867 8.28 2.02 0.08
N SER A 868 9.60 1.92 0.16
CA SER A 868 10.31 1.63 1.42
C SER A 868 10.15 2.74 2.46
N LEU A 869 10.21 4.00 2.02
CA LEU A 869 10.16 5.17 2.92
C LEU A 869 8.74 5.46 3.43
N LEU A 870 7.77 5.43 2.54
CA LEU A 870 6.39 5.88 2.82
C LEU A 870 5.39 4.71 2.92
N GLY A 871 5.85 3.48 2.70
CA GLY A 871 5.03 2.28 2.71
C GLY A 871 4.45 1.94 1.33
N ILE A 872 3.87 0.74 1.22
CA ILE A 872 3.34 0.16 -0.02
C ILE A 872 2.28 1.06 -0.69
N SER A 873 1.53 1.85 0.09
CA SER A 873 0.55 2.81 -0.42
C SER A 873 1.15 3.91 -1.29
N ALA A 874 2.45 4.16 -1.18
CA ALA A 874 3.18 5.14 -1.97
C ALA A 874 3.85 4.55 -3.22
N ARG A 875 3.47 3.33 -3.64
CA ARG A 875 4.00 2.68 -4.84
C ARG A 875 3.91 3.59 -6.05
N HIS A 876 5.06 3.81 -6.68
CA HIS A 876 5.18 4.74 -7.80
C HIS A 876 4.54 4.16 -9.08
N PRO A 877 3.54 4.83 -9.69
CA PRO A 877 2.87 4.34 -10.88
C PRO A 877 3.68 4.64 -12.15
N THR A 878 4.89 4.09 -12.25
CA THR A 878 5.82 4.34 -13.37
C THR A 878 5.21 4.01 -14.73
N SER A 879 5.51 4.83 -15.75
CA SER A 879 5.17 4.55 -17.15
C SER A 879 6.17 3.61 -17.84
N ASN A 880 7.33 3.39 -17.24
CA ASN A 880 8.36 2.48 -17.78
C ASN A 880 7.95 1.03 -17.54
N LEU A 881 7.69 0.29 -18.62
CA LEU A 881 7.20 -1.09 -18.57
C LEU A 881 8.15 -2.05 -17.86
N ASN A 882 9.45 -1.90 -18.06
CA ASN A 882 10.44 -2.76 -17.42
C ASN A 882 10.58 -2.45 -15.92
N ALA A 883 10.54 -1.17 -15.56
CA ALA A 883 10.55 -0.77 -14.16
C ALA A 883 9.29 -1.23 -13.43
N PHE A 884 8.13 -1.14 -14.09
CA PHE A 884 6.86 -1.64 -13.55
C PHE A 884 6.89 -3.16 -13.29
N ALA A 885 7.48 -3.92 -14.23
CA ALA A 885 7.62 -5.37 -14.09
C ALA A 885 8.52 -5.80 -12.93
N LYS A 886 9.42 -4.92 -12.48
CA LYS A 886 10.32 -5.16 -11.35
C LYS A 886 9.71 -4.79 -9.99
N GLN A 887 8.59 -4.05 -9.97
CA GLN A 887 7.91 -3.72 -8.72
C GLN A 887 7.33 -4.98 -8.04
N ASN A 888 7.05 -4.88 -6.76
CA ASN A 888 6.55 -6.00 -5.94
C ASN A 888 5.06 -6.29 -6.21
N TRP A 889 4.77 -6.95 -7.33
CA TRP A 889 3.44 -7.43 -7.69
C TRP A 889 3.31 -8.93 -7.44
N LYS A 890 2.16 -9.39 -6.93
CA LYS A 890 1.81 -10.82 -7.01
C LYS A 890 1.64 -11.21 -8.48
N LYS A 891 2.16 -12.36 -8.87
CA LYS A 891 2.19 -12.80 -10.28
C LYS A 891 0.82 -12.72 -10.96
N GLN A 892 -0.23 -13.20 -10.29
CA GLN A 892 -1.59 -13.19 -10.84
C GLN A 892 -2.11 -11.76 -11.07
N ASP A 893 -1.86 -10.85 -10.14
CA ASP A 893 -2.28 -9.45 -10.23
C ASP A 893 -1.49 -8.72 -11.31
N TYR A 894 -0.17 -8.95 -11.40
CA TYR A 894 0.66 -8.42 -12.48
C TYR A 894 0.15 -8.84 -13.87
N GLU A 895 -0.22 -10.12 -14.04
CA GLU A 895 -0.79 -10.62 -15.30
C GLU A 895 -2.11 -9.89 -15.67
N GLN A 896 -2.98 -9.62 -14.70
CA GLN A 896 -4.21 -8.85 -14.94
C GLN A 896 -3.92 -7.39 -15.30
N LEU A 897 -2.99 -6.77 -14.58
CA LEU A 897 -2.54 -5.39 -14.87
C LEU A 897 -1.99 -5.29 -16.29
N MET A 898 -1.09 -6.18 -16.69
CA MET A 898 -0.48 -6.16 -18.03
C MET A 898 -1.49 -6.45 -19.15
N LYS A 899 -2.47 -7.35 -18.93
CA LYS A 899 -3.57 -7.58 -19.86
C LYS A 899 -4.42 -6.31 -20.06
N GLN A 900 -4.69 -5.57 -18.99
CA GLN A 900 -5.43 -4.31 -19.13
C GLN A 900 -4.55 -3.23 -19.75
N TRP A 901 -3.27 -3.15 -19.40
CA TRP A 901 -2.36 -2.15 -19.95
C TRP A 901 -2.21 -2.27 -21.47
N ALA A 902 -2.19 -3.49 -22.00
CA ALA A 902 -2.22 -3.73 -23.44
C ALA A 902 -3.50 -3.19 -24.15
N ASN A 903 -4.55 -2.90 -23.38
CA ASN A 903 -5.80 -2.31 -23.85
C ASN A 903 -5.99 -0.87 -23.35
N VAL A 904 -4.89 -0.21 -22.94
CA VAL A 904 -4.92 1.23 -22.60
C VAL A 904 -4.73 2.03 -23.90
N LYS A 905 -5.60 3.01 -24.12
CA LYS A 905 -5.50 3.95 -25.23
C LYS A 905 -5.50 5.37 -24.70
N GLU A 906 -4.50 6.14 -25.11
CA GLU A 906 -4.37 7.52 -24.66
C GLU A 906 -5.36 8.45 -25.39
N VAL A 907 -5.87 9.43 -24.64
CA VAL A 907 -6.69 10.50 -25.19
C VAL A 907 -5.76 11.64 -25.64
N PRO A 908 -5.77 12.08 -26.89
CA PRO A 908 -4.95 13.23 -27.31
C PRO A 908 -5.39 14.52 -26.63
N GLU A 909 -4.45 15.39 -26.32
CA GLU A 909 -4.73 16.76 -25.91
C GLU A 909 -4.79 17.67 -27.14
N VAL A 910 -5.77 18.57 -27.15
CA VAL A 910 -6.01 19.47 -28.28
C VAL A 910 -6.10 20.93 -27.81
N PRO A 911 -5.81 21.90 -28.67
CA PRO A 911 -6.10 23.33 -28.40
C PRO A 911 -7.55 23.50 -27.97
N GLY A 912 -7.80 24.13 -26.81
CA GLY A 912 -9.18 24.25 -26.28
C GLY A 912 -9.71 23.00 -25.56
N GLY A 913 -8.93 21.89 -25.50
CA GLY A 913 -9.30 20.61 -24.86
C GLY A 913 -9.67 20.75 -23.38
N TYR A 914 -9.11 21.71 -22.67
CA TYR A 914 -9.48 22.02 -21.27
C TYR A 914 -10.99 22.27 -21.09
N PHE A 915 -11.66 22.77 -22.17
CA PHE A 915 -13.10 23.01 -22.18
C PHE A 915 -13.90 21.71 -22.35
N THR A 916 -13.36 20.72 -23.02
CA THR A 916 -14.03 19.46 -23.35
C THR A 916 -14.54 18.74 -22.11
N GLN A 917 -13.72 18.61 -21.06
CA GLN A 917 -14.15 17.98 -19.81
C GLN A 917 -15.32 18.72 -19.15
N ARG A 918 -15.25 20.05 -19.09
CA ARG A 918 -16.34 20.87 -18.52
C ARG A 918 -17.63 20.74 -19.33
N ALA A 919 -17.52 20.75 -20.65
CA ALA A 919 -18.68 20.60 -21.53
C ALA A 919 -19.32 19.22 -21.43
N LEU A 920 -18.51 18.15 -21.41
CA LEU A 920 -19.00 16.79 -21.20
C LEU A 920 -19.63 16.60 -19.81
N ASN A 921 -19.08 17.22 -18.77
CA ASN A 921 -19.70 17.23 -17.44
C ASN A 921 -21.06 17.94 -17.48
N ASN A 922 -21.19 19.05 -18.16
CA ASN A 922 -22.48 19.73 -18.34
C ASN A 922 -23.48 18.86 -19.09
N ALA A 923 -23.06 18.20 -20.18
CA ALA A 923 -23.91 17.26 -20.91
C ALA A 923 -24.37 16.10 -19.98
N PHE A 924 -23.46 15.54 -19.21
CA PHE A 924 -23.75 14.49 -18.25
C PHE A 924 -24.76 14.93 -17.20
N TRP A 925 -24.53 16.08 -16.52
CA TRP A 925 -25.43 16.54 -15.47
C TRP A 925 -26.80 16.95 -15.99
N SER A 926 -26.90 17.57 -17.16
CA SER A 926 -28.19 17.86 -17.78
C SER A 926 -28.98 16.58 -18.09
N THR A 927 -28.26 15.51 -18.50
CA THR A 927 -28.91 14.20 -18.74
C THR A 927 -29.30 13.52 -17.45
N VAL A 928 -28.40 13.44 -16.46
CA VAL A 928 -28.59 12.60 -15.26
C VAL A 928 -29.49 13.29 -14.21
N LYS A 929 -29.35 14.62 -14.02
CA LYS A 929 -30.11 15.37 -13.00
C LYS A 929 -31.34 16.06 -13.55
N GLU A 930 -31.27 16.63 -14.76
CA GLU A 930 -32.34 17.40 -15.39
C GLU A 930 -33.21 16.52 -16.29
N TYR A 931 -32.79 15.26 -16.54
CA TYR A 931 -33.49 14.28 -17.36
C TYR A 931 -33.66 14.72 -18.84
N GLU A 932 -32.75 15.56 -19.33
CA GLU A 932 -32.68 15.95 -20.73
C GLU A 932 -32.25 14.78 -21.63
N ASN A 933 -32.60 14.84 -22.90
CA ASN A 933 -32.25 13.76 -23.83
C ASN A 933 -30.72 13.64 -24.01
N PRO A 934 -30.11 12.45 -23.75
CA PRO A 934 -28.65 12.28 -23.77
C PRO A 934 -28.04 12.65 -25.15
N ARG A 935 -28.70 12.27 -26.26
CA ARG A 935 -28.23 12.58 -27.60
C ARG A 935 -28.21 14.11 -27.84
N ASP A 936 -29.27 14.79 -27.46
CA ASP A 936 -29.40 16.22 -27.69
C ASP A 936 -28.36 17.00 -26.85
N MET A 937 -28.13 16.57 -25.63
CA MET A 937 -27.11 17.16 -24.75
C MET A 937 -25.71 16.92 -25.28
N LEU A 938 -25.38 15.69 -25.72
CA LEU A 938 -24.08 15.38 -26.30
C LEU A 938 -23.83 16.22 -27.57
N LEU A 939 -24.80 16.33 -28.47
CA LEU A 939 -24.69 17.12 -29.69
C LEU A 939 -24.56 18.63 -29.40
N LYS A 940 -25.34 19.16 -28.46
CA LYS A 940 -25.28 20.56 -28.03
C LYS A 940 -23.89 20.93 -27.51
N TRP A 941 -23.41 20.15 -26.55
CA TRP A 941 -22.14 20.43 -25.93
C TRP A 941 -20.95 20.04 -26.80
N GLY A 942 -21.09 19.01 -27.67
CA GLY A 942 -20.10 18.67 -28.71
C GLY A 942 -19.86 19.85 -29.66
N LYS A 943 -20.93 20.45 -30.15
CA LYS A 943 -20.80 21.66 -30.97
C LYS A 943 -20.08 22.81 -30.23
N THR A 944 -20.39 23.03 -28.95
CA THR A 944 -19.71 24.06 -28.16
C THR A 944 -18.22 23.75 -27.95
N ILE A 945 -17.85 22.47 -27.84
CA ILE A 945 -16.44 22.04 -27.81
C ILE A 945 -15.77 22.36 -29.14
N ASP A 946 -16.39 22.02 -30.27
CA ASP A 946 -15.85 22.26 -31.60
C ASP A 946 -15.65 23.77 -31.88
N GLU A 947 -16.59 24.61 -31.43
CA GLU A 947 -16.47 26.07 -31.50
C GLU A 947 -15.27 26.58 -30.68
N GLU A 948 -15.01 26.02 -29.50
CA GLU A 948 -13.86 26.41 -28.66
C GLU A 948 -12.55 25.92 -29.25
N ILE A 949 -12.51 24.70 -29.78
CA ILE A 949 -11.33 24.17 -30.50
C ILE A 949 -10.99 25.05 -31.68
N ALA A 950 -12.00 25.37 -32.54
CA ALA A 950 -11.80 26.23 -33.70
C ALA A 950 -11.29 27.64 -33.29
N ARG A 951 -11.88 28.23 -32.23
CA ARG A 951 -11.44 29.52 -31.69
C ARG A 951 -10.00 29.50 -31.22
N LYS A 952 -9.58 28.40 -30.55
CA LYS A 952 -8.21 28.28 -30.08
C LYS A 952 -7.23 27.97 -31.19
N ARG A 953 -7.62 27.20 -32.19
CA ARG A 953 -6.79 26.99 -33.40
C ARG A 953 -6.54 28.31 -34.13
N GLU A 954 -7.56 29.18 -34.28
CA GLU A 954 -7.40 30.51 -34.83
C GLU A 954 -6.51 31.42 -33.96
N GLU A 955 -6.68 31.40 -32.64
CA GLU A 955 -5.85 32.20 -31.68
C GLU A 955 -4.36 31.86 -31.76
N TYR A 956 -4.03 30.61 -32.09
CA TYR A 956 -2.65 30.13 -32.17
C TYR A 956 -2.16 29.88 -33.62
N ASP A 957 -2.85 30.42 -34.64
CA ASP A 957 -2.49 30.28 -36.06
C ASP A 957 -2.27 28.82 -36.51
N ILE A 958 -3.12 27.89 -36.03
CA ILE A 958 -3.03 26.45 -36.36
C ILE A 958 -3.93 26.18 -37.58
N GLU A 959 -3.33 25.74 -38.68
CA GLU A 959 -4.04 25.36 -39.91
C GLU A 959 -4.92 24.10 -39.76
#